data_0b2506f7b5a4d249770cabae722c5158
#
_entry.id   0b2506f7b5a4d249770cabae722c5158
#
_cell.length_a   1.000
_cell.length_b   1.000
_cell.length_c   1.000
_cell.angle_alpha   90.00
_cell.angle_beta   90.00
_cell.angle_gamma   90.00
#
_symmetry.space_group_name_H-M   'P 1'
#
loop_
_entity.id
_entity.type
_entity.pdbx_description
1 polymer ?
#
loop_
_entity_poly.entity_id
_entity_poly.type
_entity_poly.pdbx_seq_one_letter_code
_entity_poly.pdbx_strand_id
1 'polypeptide(L)'
;MKRVLVLVFVLMMLSGAALAGVYESDFSGGTDGWYARGTGEAAIEVNELGLYTYGRQATWNSPGRQFPLIPGEEYKISVEVMQEEKDSAEFILSVERTKLGIASYQNLVFADAKKGEWVTMSTTYLAGSYDTFVLYVEGAANASFTMRNFAVEGLFAGEEVVEVDEEQLVLKNDKERKQMFDRMELQKTMKLTGQNNPLFTQRFGADPGVLVWNDRLYVYTTNDVIEYDAEGNVKENTYAKINKINVISSSDLVNWTDHGAIPVAGANGIADWANNSWAPCAAHKVIDGKDKFFLYFCNGGNGVSVLVADDPAGPFTDPLGHALITRATPNCADVLWLFDPAVFVDQDGTGYLCFGGGVPEGMTANPGTIRLVQLGDDMISIVGEPQVIDAPYVFEDSGMNRIGDTYYYSYCSNWNTGGNELGITNGAIEYMTGKSPMGPFEYAGELFVNQGRFFGLYGNNHHSIVEFKGQHYLVYHNRPVEKAMGISGNYRSPQMDKITVNEDGSLAPVRGTMTGIDQLSAFNPYEKVSATTMYREAGVSVEGYADKAVLKGGNGSWIQIKGADFANGAKTFTMKASSKSGGAVRVALDRTFGDVLCEITIPAGSEGVEFTVDTKNVKDIHDLYIIFGGNVEAEWWQIH
;
A
#
# COMPACT_ATOMS: atom_id res chain seq x y z
N MET A 1 -2.65 48.61 -5.24
CA MET A 1 -3.30 48.57 -3.91
C MET A 1 -2.98 47.21 -3.33
N LYS A 2 -1.96 47.16 -2.47
CA LYS A 2 -1.47 45.93 -1.83
C LYS A 2 -2.44 45.58 -0.69
N ARG A 3 -3.01 44.37 -0.68
CA ARG A 3 -3.80 43.86 0.44
C ARG A 3 -2.86 43.08 1.35
N VAL A 4 -2.59 43.64 2.53
CA VAL A 4 -1.97 42.95 3.65
C VAL A 4 -3.04 42.06 4.27
N LEU A 5 -2.84 40.77 4.27
CA LEU A 5 -3.70 39.80 4.97
C LEU A 5 -3.14 39.60 6.37
N VAL A 6 -3.79 40.17 7.37
CA VAL A 6 -3.53 39.89 8.78
C VAL A 6 -4.42 38.73 9.19
N LEU A 7 -3.84 37.58 9.51
CA LEU A 7 -4.58 36.41 10.02
C LEU A 7 -4.77 36.52 11.54
N VAL A 8 -6.02 36.49 11.96
CA VAL A 8 -6.42 36.31 13.38
C VAL A 8 -6.90 34.89 13.53
N PHE A 9 -6.19 34.08 14.34
CA PHE A 9 -6.59 32.73 14.67
C PHE A 9 -7.81 32.73 15.61
N VAL A 10 -8.90 32.11 15.18
CA VAL A 10 -9.99 31.65 16.05
C VAL A 10 -10.14 30.14 15.81
N LEU A 11 -9.86 29.37 16.85
CA LEU A 11 -10.03 27.91 16.88
C LEU A 11 -11.53 27.58 16.81
N MET A 12 -12.03 27.15 15.66
CA MET A 12 -13.30 26.44 15.56
C MET A 12 -13.06 25.14 14.80
N MET A 13 -13.23 24.02 15.50
CA MET A 13 -13.35 22.70 14.88
C MET A 13 -14.61 22.67 14.02
N LEU A 14 -14.45 22.78 12.72
CA LEU A 14 -15.45 22.39 11.72
C LEU A 14 -14.70 21.66 10.61
N SER A 15 -15.25 20.53 10.21
CA SER A 15 -14.77 19.65 9.16
C SER A 15 -14.55 20.39 7.83
N GLY A 16 -13.34 20.91 7.62
CA GLY A 16 -12.91 21.50 6.37
C GLY A 16 -12.12 20.46 5.58
N ALA A 17 -12.34 20.40 4.26
CA ALA A 17 -11.57 19.56 3.36
C ALA A 17 -10.08 19.96 3.43
N ALA A 18 -9.19 18.96 3.53
CA ALA A 18 -7.75 19.17 3.43
C ALA A 18 -7.40 19.51 1.97
N LEU A 19 -6.54 20.51 1.77
CA LEU A 19 -6.14 20.97 0.45
C LEU A 19 -4.63 20.80 0.28
N ALA A 20 -4.21 20.26 -0.86
CA ALA A 20 -2.80 20.23 -1.25
C ALA A 20 -2.30 21.64 -1.55
N GLY A 21 -1.09 21.98 -1.10
CA GLY A 21 -0.52 23.31 -1.34
C GLY A 21 0.98 23.37 -1.08
N VAL A 22 1.58 24.47 -1.49
CA VAL A 22 2.97 24.82 -1.18
C VAL A 22 2.98 26.13 -0.39
N TYR A 23 3.71 26.11 0.69
CA TYR A 23 3.99 27.29 1.51
C TYR A 23 5.40 27.77 1.20
N GLU A 24 5.56 28.94 0.61
CA GLU A 24 6.86 29.48 0.25
C GLU A 24 7.14 30.81 0.96
N SER A 25 8.39 31.06 1.32
CA SER A 25 8.90 32.32 1.84
C SER A 25 10.20 32.70 1.11
N ASP A 26 10.12 33.62 0.17
CA ASP A 26 11.28 34.25 -0.45
C ASP A 26 11.75 35.48 0.30
N PHE A 27 10.93 35.91 1.29
CA PHE A 27 11.12 37.08 2.15
C PHE A 27 11.10 38.44 1.43
N SER A 28 10.74 38.50 0.15
CA SER A 28 10.66 39.76 -0.62
C SER A 28 9.55 40.70 -0.11
N GLY A 29 8.56 40.16 0.59
CA GLY A 29 7.40 40.89 1.13
C GLY A 29 7.48 41.20 2.63
N GLY A 30 8.51 40.75 3.33
CA GLY A 30 8.65 40.88 4.79
C GLY A 30 9.04 39.55 5.45
N THR A 31 8.82 39.42 6.76
CA THR A 31 9.19 38.20 7.52
C THR A 31 8.26 37.01 7.26
N ASP A 32 7.19 37.15 6.49
CA ASP A 32 6.22 36.10 6.15
C ASP A 32 5.71 35.29 7.35
N GLY A 33 5.53 35.96 8.50
CA GLY A 33 5.08 35.33 9.74
C GLY A 33 6.16 34.59 10.54
N TRP A 34 7.42 34.67 10.11
CA TRP A 34 8.55 34.20 10.91
C TRP A 34 8.83 35.13 12.06
N TYR A 35 9.25 34.58 13.19
CA TYR A 35 9.56 35.29 14.44
C TYR A 35 10.83 34.75 15.08
N ALA A 36 11.50 35.57 15.87
CA ALA A 36 12.66 35.12 16.65
C ALA A 36 12.20 34.24 17.82
N ARG A 37 12.75 33.00 17.90
CA ARG A 37 12.48 32.03 18.95
C ARG A 37 13.54 32.10 20.06
N GLY A 38 13.13 31.68 21.25
CA GLY A 38 13.99 31.62 22.42
C GLY A 38 13.93 32.88 23.26
N THR A 39 14.56 32.80 24.44
CA THR A 39 14.73 33.93 25.36
C THR A 39 16.10 34.55 25.13
N GLY A 40 16.15 35.85 24.89
CA GLY A 40 17.43 36.53 24.69
C GLY A 40 17.35 37.68 23.67
N GLU A 41 18.50 38.15 23.20
CA GLU A 41 18.65 39.29 22.28
C GLU A 41 18.58 38.90 20.80
N ALA A 42 18.27 37.63 20.48
CA ALA A 42 18.14 37.22 19.08
C ALA A 42 17.04 37.99 18.37
N ALA A 43 17.39 38.51 17.20
CA ALA A 43 16.52 39.28 16.34
C ALA A 43 16.54 38.76 14.91
N ILE A 44 15.46 39.02 14.18
CA ILE A 44 15.35 38.72 12.74
C ILE A 44 15.05 40.02 11.97
N GLU A 45 15.62 40.15 10.81
CA GLU A 45 15.29 41.22 9.86
C GLU A 45 15.38 40.73 8.43
N VAL A 46 14.64 41.32 7.52
CA VAL A 46 14.72 41.03 6.10
C VAL A 46 15.70 41.98 5.43
N ASN A 47 16.64 41.43 4.66
CA ASN A 47 17.58 42.17 3.83
C ASN A 47 17.50 41.67 2.37
N GLU A 48 18.39 42.18 1.51
CA GLU A 48 18.43 41.83 0.08
C GLU A 48 18.71 40.33 -0.18
N LEU A 49 19.25 39.61 0.78
CA LEU A 49 19.62 38.19 0.66
C LEU A 49 18.57 37.24 1.23
N GLY A 50 17.62 37.71 2.06
CA GLY A 50 16.60 36.92 2.72
C GLY A 50 16.35 37.30 4.17
N LEU A 51 15.94 36.35 5.00
CA LEU A 51 15.70 36.55 6.44
C LEU A 51 17.01 36.38 7.22
N TYR A 52 17.55 37.47 7.73
CA TYR A 52 18.78 37.51 8.52
C TYR A 52 18.46 37.36 10.01
N THR A 53 19.15 36.44 10.67
CA THR A 53 19.04 36.14 12.10
C THR A 53 20.36 36.47 12.81
N TYR A 54 20.34 37.33 13.82
CA TYR A 54 21.50 37.81 14.54
C TYR A 54 21.27 37.95 16.04
N GLY A 55 22.31 38.33 16.81
CA GLY A 55 22.23 38.50 18.27
C GLY A 55 22.01 37.19 19.01
N ARG A 56 22.32 36.07 18.41
CA ARG A 56 22.09 34.71 18.96
C ARG A 56 23.06 34.39 20.07
N GLN A 57 22.55 33.95 21.22
CA GLN A 57 23.36 33.56 22.39
C GLN A 57 23.32 32.02 22.63
N ALA A 58 22.41 31.33 21.98
CA ALA A 58 22.27 29.87 22.08
C ALA A 58 21.87 29.27 20.72
N THR A 59 22.10 27.96 20.55
CA THR A 59 21.78 27.25 19.30
C THR A 59 20.30 27.36 18.93
N TRP A 60 19.42 27.33 19.92
CA TRP A 60 17.94 27.42 19.74
C TRP A 60 17.42 28.86 19.57
N ASN A 61 18.24 29.90 19.72
CA ASN A 61 17.87 31.24 19.32
C ASN A 61 17.82 31.29 17.79
N SER A 62 16.65 31.17 17.21
CA SER A 62 16.45 30.80 15.81
C SER A 62 15.21 31.47 15.22
N PRO A 63 15.14 31.68 13.90
CA PRO A 63 13.89 32.01 13.25
C PRO A 63 12.98 30.78 13.23
N GLY A 64 11.72 30.97 13.54
CA GLY A 64 10.70 29.93 13.49
C GLY A 64 9.36 30.44 13.02
N ARG A 65 8.55 29.53 12.49
CA ARG A 65 7.19 29.81 12.04
C ARG A 65 6.27 28.63 12.31
N GLN A 66 5.05 28.93 12.74
CA GLN A 66 4.00 27.93 12.92
C GLN A 66 3.34 27.59 11.57
N PHE A 67 3.14 26.29 11.32
CA PHE A 67 2.49 25.77 10.13
C PHE A 67 1.27 24.92 10.49
N PRO A 68 0.16 24.99 9.71
CA PRO A 68 -1.06 24.23 9.96
C PRO A 68 -0.95 22.80 9.38
N LEU A 69 0.07 22.06 9.80
CA LEU A 69 0.28 20.69 9.35
C LEU A 69 -0.81 19.76 9.87
N ILE A 70 -1.26 18.83 9.04
CA ILE A 70 -2.27 17.85 9.39
C ILE A 70 -1.58 16.59 9.92
N PRO A 71 -1.94 16.11 11.13
CA PRO A 71 -1.42 14.86 11.66
C PRO A 71 -1.66 13.68 10.70
N GLY A 72 -0.60 12.92 10.42
CA GLY A 72 -0.63 11.78 9.52
C GLY A 72 -0.27 12.09 8.06
N GLU A 73 -0.10 13.37 7.71
CA GLU A 73 0.31 13.79 6.37
C GLU A 73 1.82 14.01 6.26
N GLU A 74 2.35 13.76 5.07
CA GLU A 74 3.76 13.93 4.75
C GLU A 74 4.00 15.27 4.07
N TYR A 75 5.10 15.96 4.47
CA TYR A 75 5.49 17.26 3.97
C TYR A 75 6.91 17.24 3.45
N LYS A 76 7.13 17.77 2.25
CA LYS A 76 8.49 18.09 1.78
C LYS A 76 8.85 19.48 2.28
N ILE A 77 9.99 19.60 2.93
CA ILE A 77 10.45 20.86 3.52
C ILE A 77 11.84 21.16 3.01
N SER A 78 12.05 22.38 2.54
CA SER A 78 13.37 22.84 2.09
C SER A 78 13.65 24.28 2.50
N VAL A 79 14.94 24.61 2.68
CA VAL A 79 15.43 25.96 2.97
C VAL A 79 16.88 26.08 2.52
N GLU A 80 17.27 27.26 2.06
CA GLU A 80 18.68 27.62 1.84
C GLU A 80 19.19 28.48 2.99
N VAL A 81 20.41 28.18 3.48
CA VAL A 81 21.07 28.87 4.59
C VAL A 81 22.47 29.29 4.20
N MET A 82 22.90 30.48 4.64
CA MET A 82 24.25 30.99 4.47
C MET A 82 24.69 31.72 5.74
N GLN A 83 25.99 31.66 6.06
CA GLN A 83 26.63 32.41 7.14
C GLN A 83 27.97 32.98 6.68
N GLU A 84 28.42 34.08 7.31
CA GLU A 84 29.67 34.75 6.95
C GLU A 84 30.68 34.89 8.10
N GLU A 85 30.41 34.28 9.24
CA GLU A 85 31.20 34.47 10.46
C GLU A 85 32.26 33.38 10.68
N LYS A 86 32.00 32.16 10.26
CA LYS A 86 32.84 30.96 10.54
C LYS A 86 33.28 30.29 9.24
N ASP A 87 34.45 29.66 9.23
CA ASP A 87 34.91 28.87 8.08
C ASP A 87 33.91 27.78 7.68
N SER A 88 33.28 27.13 8.68
CA SER A 88 32.14 26.24 8.51
C SER A 88 31.26 26.27 9.76
N ALA A 89 29.96 26.13 9.58
CA ALA A 89 28.97 26.05 10.65
C ALA A 89 27.88 25.07 10.30
N GLU A 90 27.57 24.15 11.21
CA GLU A 90 26.46 23.22 11.08
C GLU A 90 25.13 23.95 11.35
N PHE A 91 24.16 23.75 10.46
CA PHE A 91 22.76 24.18 10.61
C PHE A 91 21.83 22.98 10.60
N ILE A 92 20.70 23.15 11.25
CA ILE A 92 19.71 22.09 11.46
C ILE A 92 18.34 22.69 11.14
N LEU A 93 17.61 22.07 10.21
CA LEU A 93 16.18 22.28 10.08
C LEU A 93 15.47 21.39 11.08
N SER A 94 14.63 21.96 11.94
CA SER A 94 14.01 21.27 13.07
C SER A 94 12.53 21.60 13.16
N VAL A 95 11.78 20.78 13.88
CA VAL A 95 10.36 21.02 14.20
C VAL A 95 10.15 20.98 15.72
N GLU A 96 9.45 22.00 16.23
CA GLU A 96 8.84 21.98 17.56
C GLU A 96 7.38 21.54 17.42
N ARG A 97 6.98 20.58 18.21
CA ARG A 97 5.64 20.01 18.21
C ARG A 97 5.04 20.12 19.61
N THR A 98 3.80 20.60 19.70
CA THR A 98 3.13 20.73 20.99
C THR A 98 1.89 19.84 21.05
N LYS A 99 1.72 19.12 22.15
CA LYS A 99 0.52 18.36 22.46
C LYS A 99 0.09 18.62 23.89
N LEU A 100 -1.17 19.01 24.08
CA LEU A 100 -1.73 19.36 25.40
C LEU A 100 -0.84 20.37 26.17
N GLY A 101 -0.24 21.34 25.45
CA GLY A 101 0.64 22.36 26.01
C GLY A 101 2.07 21.90 26.31
N ILE A 102 2.44 20.67 26.04
CA ILE A 102 3.79 20.14 26.23
C ILE A 102 4.52 20.15 24.89
N ALA A 103 5.65 20.89 24.82
CA ALA A 103 6.49 20.96 23.63
C ALA A 103 7.49 19.79 23.56
N SER A 104 7.73 19.28 22.36
CA SER A 104 8.78 18.34 22.01
C SER A 104 9.50 18.79 20.74
N TYR A 105 10.74 18.39 20.55
CA TYR A 105 11.61 18.87 19.48
C TYR A 105 12.16 17.72 18.69
N GLN A 106 12.30 17.92 17.35
CA GLN A 106 12.89 16.92 16.47
C GLN A 106 13.76 17.60 15.42
N ASN A 107 15.01 17.16 15.29
CA ASN A 107 15.89 17.55 14.23
C ASN A 107 15.53 16.75 12.96
N LEU A 108 15.36 17.45 11.84
CA LEU A 108 14.91 16.83 10.59
C LEU A 108 16.07 16.58 9.63
N VAL A 109 16.92 17.58 9.39
CA VAL A 109 18.08 17.48 8.50
C VAL A 109 19.18 18.43 8.93
N PHE A 110 20.44 18.02 8.71
CA PHE A 110 21.66 18.75 9.05
C PHE A 110 22.40 19.14 7.77
N ALA A 111 23.06 20.29 7.78
CA ALA A 111 23.97 20.71 6.72
C ALA A 111 25.08 21.63 7.23
N ASP A 112 26.28 21.50 6.68
CA ASP A 112 27.41 22.39 6.95
C ASP A 112 27.47 23.53 5.93
N ALA A 113 27.28 24.77 6.37
CA ALA A 113 27.44 25.96 5.55
C ALA A 113 28.86 26.53 5.69
N LYS A 114 29.62 26.56 4.60
CA LYS A 114 30.89 27.25 4.54
C LYS A 114 30.66 28.77 4.49
N LYS A 115 31.67 29.54 4.89
CA LYS A 115 31.62 30.99 4.89
C LYS A 115 31.25 31.55 3.50
N GLY A 116 30.15 32.30 3.42
CA GLY A 116 29.69 32.95 2.20
C GLY A 116 29.06 31.99 1.16
N GLU A 117 28.92 30.69 1.46
CA GLU A 117 28.30 29.72 0.55
C GLU A 117 26.88 29.37 1.01
N TRP A 118 25.94 29.32 0.07
CA TRP A 118 24.60 28.84 0.32
C TRP A 118 24.59 27.32 0.36
N VAL A 119 23.92 26.75 1.37
CA VAL A 119 23.64 25.31 1.47
C VAL A 119 22.14 25.08 1.54
N THR A 120 21.65 24.11 0.79
CA THR A 120 20.24 23.69 0.81
C THR A 120 20.05 22.57 1.80
N MET A 121 19.12 22.73 2.74
CA MET A 121 18.59 21.67 3.58
C MET A 121 17.24 21.25 3.01
N SER A 122 17.05 19.96 2.74
CA SER A 122 15.78 19.42 2.25
C SER A 122 15.49 18.07 2.87
N THR A 123 14.24 17.84 3.24
CA THR A 123 13.80 16.60 3.89
C THR A 123 12.32 16.37 3.68
N THR A 124 11.89 15.14 3.96
CA THR A 124 10.50 14.78 4.08
C THR A 124 10.16 14.60 5.56
N TYR A 125 9.07 15.19 6.01
CA TYR A 125 8.59 15.13 7.39
C TYR A 125 7.15 14.61 7.43
N LEU A 126 6.94 13.54 8.19
CA LEU A 126 5.61 13.03 8.50
C LEU A 126 5.10 13.70 9.78
N ALA A 127 4.01 14.47 9.67
CA ALA A 127 3.43 15.15 10.82
C ALA A 127 2.76 14.16 11.78
N GLY A 128 3.28 14.05 13.00
CA GLY A 128 2.70 13.26 14.09
C GLY A 128 1.39 13.87 14.62
N SER A 129 0.74 13.17 15.55
CA SER A 129 -0.52 13.62 16.19
C SER A 129 -0.25 14.70 17.25
N TYR A 130 0.03 15.93 16.82
CA TYR A 130 0.28 17.11 17.64
C TYR A 130 -0.73 18.22 17.34
N ASP A 131 -0.90 19.14 18.30
CA ASP A 131 -1.84 20.26 18.21
C ASP A 131 -1.26 21.42 17.39
N THR A 132 0.07 21.62 17.47
CA THR A 132 0.77 22.68 16.73
C THR A 132 2.15 22.22 16.27
N PHE A 133 2.63 22.83 15.15
CA PHE A 133 3.94 22.57 14.58
C PHE A 133 4.63 23.90 14.29
N VAL A 134 5.86 24.07 14.77
CA VAL A 134 6.72 25.21 14.45
C VAL A 134 7.97 24.70 13.77
N LEU A 135 8.15 25.01 12.49
CA LEU A 135 9.39 24.74 11.77
C LEU A 135 10.38 25.87 12.06
N TYR A 136 11.66 25.51 12.26
CA TYR A 136 12.70 26.48 12.59
C TYR A 136 14.09 26.01 12.13
N VAL A 137 14.97 26.97 11.87
CA VAL A 137 16.36 26.73 11.54
C VAL A 137 17.24 27.13 12.71
N GLU A 138 17.95 26.16 13.26
CA GLU A 138 18.92 26.37 14.33
C GLU A 138 20.32 25.92 13.90
N GLY A 139 21.33 26.14 14.70
CA GLY A 139 22.69 25.69 14.40
C GLY A 139 23.74 26.48 15.12
N ALA A 140 25.00 26.25 14.74
CA ALA A 140 26.21 26.65 15.45
C ALA A 140 26.03 27.84 16.36
N ALA A 141 26.23 27.63 17.65
CA ALA A 141 26.05 28.66 18.67
C ALA A 141 26.71 29.96 18.23
N ASN A 142 25.96 31.04 18.34
CA ASN A 142 26.43 32.42 18.18
C ASN A 142 26.86 32.86 16.73
N ALA A 143 26.57 32.06 15.70
CA ALA A 143 26.72 32.53 14.32
C ALA A 143 25.42 33.18 13.83
N SER A 144 25.52 34.40 13.30
CA SER A 144 24.43 34.98 12.54
C SER A 144 24.33 34.28 11.18
N PHE A 145 23.12 34.19 10.63
CA PHE A 145 22.92 33.56 9.33
C PHE A 145 21.73 34.16 8.59
N THR A 146 21.71 33.97 7.27
CA THR A 146 20.59 34.32 6.41
C THR A 146 19.96 33.05 5.86
N MET A 147 18.63 33.02 5.79
CA MET A 147 17.88 31.98 5.12
C MET A 147 16.99 32.54 4.01
N ARG A 148 16.77 31.74 2.95
CA ARG A 148 15.88 32.09 1.83
C ARG A 148 15.25 30.83 1.24
N ASN A 149 14.33 30.99 0.31
CA ASN A 149 13.70 29.91 -0.45
C ASN A 149 13.18 28.81 0.48
N PHE A 150 12.54 29.22 1.59
CA PHE A 150 11.90 28.24 2.48
C PHE A 150 10.60 27.77 1.85
N ALA A 151 10.42 26.44 1.76
CA ALA A 151 9.20 25.85 1.22
C ALA A 151 8.73 24.67 2.07
N VAL A 152 7.40 24.53 2.21
CA VAL A 152 6.72 23.36 2.77
C VAL A 152 5.62 22.96 1.79
N GLU A 153 5.72 21.75 1.24
CA GLU A 153 4.76 21.18 0.30
C GLU A 153 3.99 20.03 0.99
N GLY A 154 2.67 20.00 0.91
CA GLY A 154 1.82 18.94 1.49
C GLY A 154 0.35 19.33 1.62
N LEU A 155 -0.40 18.60 2.45
CA LEU A 155 -1.79 18.90 2.76
C LEU A 155 -1.90 19.77 4.01
N PHE A 156 -2.69 20.84 3.98
CA PHE A 156 -2.86 21.77 5.10
C PHE A 156 -4.31 21.87 5.57
N ALA A 157 -4.53 22.07 6.88
CA ALA A 157 -5.85 22.20 7.45
C ALA A 157 -6.44 23.60 7.19
N GLY A 158 -7.55 23.67 6.48
CA GLY A 158 -8.54 24.75 6.60
C GLY A 158 -8.19 26.15 6.13
N GLU A 159 -7.16 26.36 5.33
CA GLU A 159 -6.99 27.60 4.55
C GLU A 159 -7.41 27.37 3.10
N GLU A 160 -8.10 28.34 2.47
CA GLU A 160 -8.13 28.44 1.01
C GLU A 160 -6.66 28.61 0.58
N VAL A 161 -6.02 27.50 0.25
CA VAL A 161 -4.74 27.56 -0.46
C VAL A 161 -5.08 28.26 -1.76
N VAL A 162 -4.56 29.46 -1.94
CA VAL A 162 -4.43 29.98 -3.31
C VAL A 162 -3.73 28.87 -4.06
N GLU A 163 -4.41 28.25 -5.03
CA GLU A 163 -3.75 27.37 -5.98
C GLU A 163 -2.50 28.13 -6.45
N VAL A 164 -1.36 27.80 -5.88
CA VAL A 164 -0.11 28.07 -6.55
C VAL A 164 -0.22 27.15 -7.76
N ASP A 165 -0.39 27.74 -8.95
CA ASP A 165 -0.30 27.00 -10.20
C ASP A 165 0.92 26.10 -10.05
N GLU A 166 0.69 24.79 -9.92
CA GLU A 166 1.78 23.81 -10.08
C GLU A 166 2.49 24.26 -11.35
N GLU A 167 3.76 24.63 -11.24
CA GLU A 167 4.48 25.26 -12.36
C GLU A 167 4.23 24.37 -13.59
N GLN A 168 3.46 24.89 -14.53
CA GLN A 168 2.99 24.07 -15.65
C GLN A 168 4.21 23.52 -16.35
N LEU A 169 4.35 22.21 -16.39
CA LEU A 169 5.42 21.55 -17.13
C LEU A 169 5.19 21.80 -18.63
N VAL A 170 5.72 22.89 -19.14
CA VAL A 170 5.62 23.27 -20.54
C VAL A 170 6.83 22.76 -21.30
N LEU A 171 6.70 21.59 -21.89
CA LEU A 171 7.71 21.02 -22.80
C LEU A 171 7.42 21.51 -24.23
N LYS A 172 8.20 22.48 -24.68
CA LYS A 172 7.99 23.17 -25.98
C LYS A 172 8.36 22.31 -27.19
N ASN A 173 9.19 21.28 -27.01
CA ASN A 173 9.68 20.42 -28.08
C ASN A 173 10.32 19.12 -27.57
N ASP A 174 10.58 18.18 -28.48
CA ASP A 174 11.18 16.88 -28.20
C ASP A 174 12.56 16.97 -27.51
N LYS A 175 13.32 18.03 -27.79
CA LYS A 175 14.63 18.22 -27.19
C LYS A 175 14.52 18.52 -25.69
N GLU A 176 13.58 19.35 -25.29
CA GLU A 176 13.33 19.67 -23.88
C GLU A 176 12.82 18.44 -23.13
N ARG A 177 11.87 17.70 -23.71
CA ARG A 177 11.37 16.43 -23.16
C ARG A 177 12.49 15.41 -22.96
N LYS A 178 13.32 15.20 -23.99
CA LYS A 178 14.46 14.30 -23.90
C LYS A 178 15.44 14.73 -22.80
N GLN A 179 15.77 16.03 -22.72
CA GLN A 179 16.69 16.55 -21.70
C GLN A 179 16.14 16.39 -20.28
N MET A 180 14.84 16.53 -20.10
CA MET A 180 14.17 16.30 -18.82
C MET A 180 14.41 14.84 -18.37
N PHE A 181 14.07 13.85 -19.19
CA PHE A 181 14.26 12.44 -18.85
C PHE A 181 15.74 12.05 -18.68
N ASP A 182 16.64 12.60 -19.49
CA ASP A 182 18.08 12.29 -19.42
C ASP A 182 18.75 12.82 -18.12
N ARG A 183 18.12 13.79 -17.45
CA ARG A 183 18.61 14.40 -16.19
C ARG A 183 17.79 13.96 -14.97
N MET A 184 16.71 13.24 -15.18
CA MET A 184 15.77 12.87 -14.15
C MET A 184 16.39 11.91 -13.15
N GLU A 185 16.24 12.17 -11.87
CA GLU A 185 16.50 11.20 -10.83
C GLU A 185 15.30 10.26 -10.71
N LEU A 186 15.54 8.96 -10.83
CA LEU A 186 14.48 7.97 -10.76
C LEU A 186 14.23 7.51 -9.32
N GLN A 187 12.97 7.30 -9.01
CA GLN A 187 12.54 6.73 -7.73
C GLN A 187 13.09 5.31 -7.55
N LYS A 188 13.30 4.91 -6.30
CA LYS A 188 13.85 3.59 -5.95
C LYS A 188 12.75 2.58 -5.71
N THR A 189 12.84 1.44 -6.37
CA THR A 189 11.92 0.32 -6.15
C THR A 189 12.26 -0.46 -4.89
N MET A 190 11.23 -1.01 -4.24
CA MET A 190 11.39 -1.90 -3.08
C MET A 190 11.57 -3.37 -3.47
N LYS A 191 11.25 -3.73 -4.72
CA LYS A 191 11.36 -5.09 -5.25
C LYS A 191 12.57 -5.18 -6.18
N LEU A 192 13.55 -6.01 -5.83
CA LEU A 192 14.80 -6.13 -6.58
C LEU A 192 14.62 -6.91 -7.88
N THR A 193 15.53 -6.73 -8.82
CA THR A 193 15.55 -7.52 -10.06
C THR A 193 15.70 -9.01 -9.75
N GLY A 194 14.88 -9.85 -10.40
CA GLY A 194 14.87 -11.30 -10.18
C GLY A 194 14.02 -11.76 -9.00
N GLN A 195 13.37 -10.84 -8.30
CA GLN A 195 12.38 -11.15 -7.26
C GLN A 195 10.97 -11.03 -7.85
N ASN A 196 10.18 -12.11 -7.82
CA ASN A 196 8.77 -12.09 -8.18
C ASN A 196 7.88 -11.92 -6.93
N ASN A 197 8.44 -12.15 -5.73
CA ASN A 197 7.87 -11.79 -4.44
C ASN A 197 8.45 -10.47 -3.90
N PRO A 198 7.66 -9.63 -3.17
CA PRO A 198 6.22 -9.75 -2.97
C PRO A 198 5.44 -9.49 -4.27
N LEU A 199 4.14 -9.83 -4.31
CA LEU A 199 3.31 -9.67 -5.50
C LEU A 199 3.16 -8.20 -5.92
N PHE A 200 3.07 -7.29 -4.94
CA PHE A 200 3.05 -5.84 -5.15
C PHE A 200 3.79 -5.10 -4.01
N THR A 201 4.15 -3.82 -4.22
CA THR A 201 4.96 -3.01 -3.28
C THR A 201 4.42 -1.61 -3.01
N GLN A 202 3.48 -1.10 -3.81
CA GLN A 202 2.93 0.25 -3.71
C GLN A 202 2.03 0.48 -2.47
N ARG A 203 1.71 -0.58 -1.73
CA ARG A 203 1.01 -0.57 -0.44
C ARG A 203 1.20 -1.89 0.30
N PHE A 204 0.67 -2.00 1.51
CA PHE A 204 0.70 -3.25 2.27
C PHE A 204 -0.52 -4.13 1.96
N GLY A 205 -0.34 -5.44 2.08
CA GLY A 205 -1.40 -6.42 1.89
C GLY A 205 -1.16 -7.69 2.69
N ALA A 206 -2.16 -8.11 3.44
CA ALA A 206 -2.09 -9.25 4.33
C ALA A 206 -3.20 -10.26 4.07
N ASP A 207 -3.13 -11.42 4.72
CA ASP A 207 -4.21 -12.42 4.79
C ASP A 207 -4.80 -12.71 3.41
N PRO A 208 -4.02 -13.28 2.46
CA PRO A 208 -4.40 -13.38 1.07
C PRO A 208 -5.52 -14.40 0.85
N GLY A 209 -6.68 -13.95 0.34
CA GLY A 209 -7.70 -14.78 -0.26
C GLY A 209 -7.52 -14.85 -1.78
N VAL A 210 -7.94 -15.94 -2.42
CA VAL A 210 -7.70 -16.20 -3.84
C VAL A 210 -8.96 -16.59 -4.59
N LEU A 211 -9.00 -16.25 -5.89
CA LEU A 211 -10.06 -16.67 -6.81
C LEU A 211 -9.47 -16.84 -8.22
N VAL A 212 -9.78 -17.93 -8.88
CA VAL A 212 -9.47 -18.12 -10.31
C VAL A 212 -10.71 -17.83 -11.12
N TRP A 213 -10.59 -16.92 -12.06
CA TRP A 213 -11.67 -16.54 -12.97
C TRP A 213 -11.11 -16.12 -14.34
N ASN A 214 -11.70 -16.63 -15.41
CA ASN A 214 -11.41 -16.25 -16.78
C ASN A 214 -9.91 -16.21 -17.11
N ASP A 215 -9.19 -17.31 -16.82
CA ASP A 215 -7.74 -17.51 -17.02
C ASP A 215 -6.85 -16.51 -16.25
N ARG A 216 -7.38 -15.91 -15.17
CA ARG A 216 -6.65 -15.02 -14.27
C ARG A 216 -6.78 -15.49 -12.82
N LEU A 217 -5.68 -15.33 -12.08
CA LEU A 217 -5.67 -15.46 -10.63
C LEU A 217 -5.90 -14.08 -10.02
N TYR A 218 -6.94 -13.94 -9.19
CA TYR A 218 -7.22 -12.78 -8.35
C TYR A 218 -6.72 -13.06 -6.94
N VAL A 219 -6.09 -12.06 -6.32
CA VAL A 219 -5.65 -12.10 -4.93
C VAL A 219 -6.26 -10.90 -4.21
N TYR A 220 -7.00 -11.19 -3.15
CA TYR A 220 -7.61 -10.20 -2.26
C TYR A 220 -6.80 -10.15 -0.98
N THR A 221 -6.50 -8.98 -0.46
CA THR A 221 -5.70 -8.87 0.77
C THR A 221 -6.28 -7.83 1.70
N THR A 222 -6.16 -8.08 3.00
CA THR A 222 -6.33 -7.07 4.04
C THR A 222 -5.41 -5.89 3.73
N ASN A 223 -5.93 -4.66 3.70
CA ASN A 223 -5.13 -3.47 3.45
C ASN A 223 -4.54 -2.94 4.76
N ASP A 224 -3.34 -3.37 5.12
CA ASP A 224 -2.64 -2.85 6.30
C ASP A 224 -2.33 -1.36 6.11
N VAL A 225 -2.61 -0.56 7.14
CA VAL A 225 -2.40 0.89 7.14
C VAL A 225 -1.34 1.23 8.17
N ILE A 226 -0.29 1.96 7.77
CA ILE A 226 0.76 2.37 8.72
C ILE A 226 0.13 3.21 9.84
N GLU A 227 0.41 2.83 11.05
CA GLU A 227 0.01 3.55 12.25
C GLU A 227 1.22 4.22 12.89
N TYR A 228 0.99 5.40 13.47
CA TYR A 228 2.03 6.19 14.09
C TYR A 228 1.69 6.43 15.57
N ASP A 229 2.73 6.50 16.40
CA ASP A 229 2.59 6.93 17.79
C ASP A 229 2.42 8.47 17.89
N ALA A 230 2.34 8.97 19.11
CA ALA A 230 2.19 10.41 19.34
C ALA A 230 3.43 11.21 18.95
N GLU A 231 4.57 10.56 18.84
CA GLU A 231 5.86 11.12 18.45
C GLU A 231 6.10 11.07 16.93
N GLY A 232 5.16 10.46 16.17
CA GLY A 232 5.26 10.30 14.70
C GLY A 232 6.14 9.12 14.26
N ASN A 233 6.54 8.23 15.18
CA ASN A 233 7.25 7.02 14.81
C ASN A 233 6.25 5.95 14.37
N VAL A 234 6.65 5.12 13.43
CA VAL A 234 5.87 3.95 13.06
C VAL A 234 5.73 3.04 14.28
N LYS A 235 4.50 2.72 14.63
CA LYS A 235 4.19 1.80 15.73
C LYS A 235 3.71 0.46 15.20
N GLU A 236 3.55 -0.51 16.09
CA GLU A 236 2.98 -1.79 15.75
C GLU A 236 1.52 -1.64 15.25
N ASN A 237 1.20 -2.35 14.18
CA ASN A 237 -0.12 -2.38 13.57
C ASN A 237 -1.14 -2.92 14.59
N THR A 238 -2.12 -2.09 14.94
CA THR A 238 -3.21 -2.52 15.84
C THR A 238 -4.37 -3.16 15.09
N TYR A 239 -4.29 -3.16 13.75
CA TYR A 239 -5.34 -3.61 12.83
C TYR A 239 -6.66 -2.82 12.93
N ALA A 240 -6.75 -1.86 13.84
CA ALA A 240 -7.97 -1.09 14.09
C ALA A 240 -8.36 -0.15 12.94
N LYS A 241 -7.40 0.26 12.10
CA LYS A 241 -7.64 1.17 10.97
C LYS A 241 -7.91 0.45 9.65
N ILE A 242 -7.92 -0.87 9.64
CA ILE A 242 -8.11 -1.66 8.44
C ILE A 242 -9.59 -1.72 8.08
N ASN A 243 -9.97 -1.04 7.00
CA ASN A 243 -11.34 -0.95 6.51
C ASN A 243 -11.45 -1.10 4.98
N LYS A 244 -10.35 -1.46 4.31
CA LYS A 244 -10.30 -1.72 2.86
C LYS A 244 -9.71 -3.09 2.56
N ILE A 245 -10.05 -3.61 1.40
CA ILE A 245 -9.50 -4.85 0.83
C ILE A 245 -8.86 -4.53 -0.50
N ASN A 246 -7.58 -4.87 -0.67
CA ASN A 246 -6.88 -4.74 -1.94
C ASN A 246 -7.29 -5.86 -2.90
N VAL A 247 -7.31 -5.58 -4.19
CA VAL A 247 -7.52 -6.59 -5.24
C VAL A 247 -6.45 -6.44 -6.30
N ILE A 248 -5.76 -7.53 -6.60
CA ILE A 248 -4.84 -7.63 -7.74
C ILE A 248 -5.17 -8.85 -8.57
N SER A 249 -4.81 -8.87 -9.85
CA SER A 249 -4.96 -10.06 -10.68
C SER A 249 -3.84 -10.23 -11.70
N SER A 250 -3.56 -11.49 -12.08
CA SER A 250 -2.55 -11.81 -13.08
C SER A 250 -2.94 -13.05 -13.90
N SER A 251 -2.58 -13.07 -15.18
CA SER A 251 -2.67 -14.25 -16.05
C SER A 251 -1.33 -14.99 -16.20
N ASP A 252 -0.22 -14.32 -15.84
CA ASP A 252 1.15 -14.85 -15.97
C ASP A 252 1.88 -15.02 -14.62
N LEU A 253 1.24 -14.62 -13.50
CA LEU A 253 1.71 -14.66 -12.11
C LEU A 253 2.91 -13.75 -11.79
N VAL A 254 3.27 -12.85 -12.69
CA VAL A 254 4.39 -11.93 -12.50
C VAL A 254 3.97 -10.49 -12.73
N ASN A 255 3.26 -10.21 -13.83
CA ASN A 255 2.68 -8.90 -14.08
C ASN A 255 1.29 -8.85 -13.43
N TRP A 256 1.13 -8.02 -12.41
CA TRP A 256 -0.10 -7.90 -11.64
C TRP A 256 -0.84 -6.61 -12.00
N THR A 257 -2.11 -6.74 -12.39
CA THR A 257 -3.02 -5.61 -12.50
C THR A 257 -3.55 -5.27 -11.11
N ASP A 258 -3.35 -4.05 -10.68
CA ASP A 258 -3.87 -3.55 -9.42
C ASP A 258 -5.25 -2.93 -9.65
N HIS A 259 -6.30 -3.53 -9.09
CA HIS A 259 -7.68 -3.06 -9.18
C HIS A 259 -8.03 -2.05 -8.07
N GLY A 260 -7.04 -1.58 -7.31
CA GLY A 260 -7.24 -0.66 -6.20
C GLY A 260 -7.65 -1.34 -4.91
N ALA A 261 -8.11 -0.54 -3.96
CA ALA A 261 -8.56 -0.98 -2.65
C ALA A 261 -10.06 -0.69 -2.47
N ILE A 262 -10.86 -1.74 -2.33
CA ILE A 262 -12.31 -1.68 -2.11
C ILE A 262 -12.57 -1.04 -0.75
N PRO A 263 -13.36 0.05 -0.65
CA PRO A 263 -13.75 0.65 0.64
C PRO A 263 -14.87 -0.20 1.28
N VAL A 264 -14.49 -1.21 2.07
CA VAL A 264 -15.44 -2.20 2.60
C VAL A 264 -16.16 -1.72 3.84
N ALA A 265 -15.45 -1.24 4.86
CA ALA A 265 -15.98 -0.92 6.17
C ALA A 265 -15.84 0.56 6.55
N GLY A 266 -16.52 0.97 7.62
CA GLY A 266 -16.51 2.35 8.13
C GLY A 266 -17.53 3.26 7.44
N ALA A 267 -17.66 4.49 7.91
CA ALA A 267 -18.71 5.43 7.51
C ALA A 267 -18.83 5.72 6.00
N ASN A 268 -17.77 5.47 5.22
CA ASN A 268 -17.74 5.61 3.77
C ASN A 268 -17.56 4.25 3.08
N GLY A 269 -17.67 3.15 3.80
CA GLY A 269 -17.56 1.79 3.29
C GLY A 269 -18.87 1.28 2.69
N ILE A 270 -18.76 0.21 1.91
CA ILE A 270 -19.91 -0.50 1.33
C ILE A 270 -20.77 -1.12 2.44
N ALA A 271 -20.12 -1.72 3.45
CA ALA A 271 -20.72 -2.19 4.70
C ALA A 271 -20.46 -1.15 5.81
N ASP A 272 -21.19 -0.03 5.79
CA ASP A 272 -20.99 1.11 6.70
C ASP A 272 -21.23 0.79 8.19
N TRP A 273 -21.96 -0.29 8.47
CA TRP A 273 -22.19 -0.83 9.81
C TRP A 273 -20.97 -1.57 10.40
N ALA A 274 -20.02 -2.02 9.55
CA ALA A 274 -18.79 -2.70 9.98
C ALA A 274 -17.68 -1.68 10.29
N ASN A 275 -16.81 -2.00 11.27
CA ASN A 275 -15.66 -1.15 11.60
C ASN A 275 -14.38 -1.58 10.87
N ASN A 276 -14.24 -2.88 10.60
CA ASN A 276 -13.05 -3.48 10.01
C ASN A 276 -13.41 -4.41 8.84
N SER A 277 -12.41 -4.65 7.98
CA SER A 277 -12.48 -5.62 6.89
C SER A 277 -11.18 -6.42 6.83
N TRP A 278 -11.08 -7.44 7.70
CA TRP A 278 -9.90 -8.30 7.76
C TRP A 278 -10.10 -9.60 6.99
N ALA A 279 -8.99 -10.25 6.65
CA ALA A 279 -8.88 -11.61 6.13
C ALA A 279 -9.94 -11.94 5.07
N PRO A 280 -9.84 -11.36 3.87
CA PRO A 280 -10.81 -11.60 2.81
C PRO A 280 -10.66 -12.98 2.19
N CYS A 281 -11.76 -13.59 1.79
CA CYS A 281 -11.78 -14.70 0.84
C CYS A 281 -12.89 -14.49 -0.19
N ALA A 282 -12.74 -15.08 -1.38
CA ALA A 282 -13.66 -14.85 -2.48
C ALA A 282 -14.12 -16.14 -3.14
N ALA A 283 -15.34 -16.13 -3.66
CA ALA A 283 -15.92 -17.21 -4.43
C ALA A 283 -16.63 -16.68 -5.68
N HIS A 284 -16.75 -17.56 -6.67
CA HIS A 284 -17.57 -17.37 -7.85
C HIS A 284 -18.67 -18.46 -7.88
N LYS A 285 -19.87 -18.07 -8.27
CA LYS A 285 -20.96 -18.99 -8.57
C LYS A 285 -21.88 -18.40 -9.65
N VAL A 286 -22.38 -19.27 -10.53
CA VAL A 286 -23.42 -18.86 -11.49
C VAL A 286 -24.79 -18.96 -10.80
N ILE A 287 -25.49 -17.82 -10.68
CA ILE A 287 -26.85 -17.72 -10.14
C ILE A 287 -27.77 -17.16 -11.20
N ASP A 288 -28.87 -17.84 -11.51
CA ASP A 288 -29.82 -17.47 -12.56
C ASP A 288 -29.16 -17.19 -13.93
N GLY A 289 -28.13 -17.98 -14.27
CA GLY A 289 -27.39 -17.86 -15.53
C GLY A 289 -26.45 -16.68 -15.60
N LYS A 290 -26.16 -16.02 -14.48
CA LYS A 290 -25.21 -14.90 -14.37
C LYS A 290 -24.09 -15.22 -13.43
N ASP A 291 -22.87 -14.81 -13.80
CA ASP A 291 -21.74 -14.88 -12.92
C ASP A 291 -21.95 -13.94 -11.73
N LYS A 292 -21.68 -14.43 -10.53
CA LYS A 292 -21.69 -13.66 -9.29
C LYS A 292 -20.43 -13.93 -8.50
N PHE A 293 -19.90 -12.88 -7.92
CA PHE A 293 -18.68 -12.89 -7.11
C PHE A 293 -19.02 -12.49 -5.68
N PHE A 294 -18.53 -13.27 -4.75
CA PHE A 294 -18.80 -13.12 -3.32
C PHE A 294 -17.49 -12.84 -2.62
N LEU A 295 -17.40 -11.74 -1.91
CA LEU A 295 -16.24 -11.34 -1.12
C LEU A 295 -16.62 -11.40 0.35
N TYR A 296 -16.13 -12.42 1.06
CA TYR A 296 -16.30 -12.56 2.50
C TYR A 296 -15.17 -11.83 3.21
N PHE A 297 -15.50 -11.26 4.36
CA PHE A 297 -14.54 -10.57 5.23
C PHE A 297 -14.97 -10.67 6.69
N CYS A 298 -14.07 -10.42 7.63
CA CYS A 298 -14.45 -10.36 9.03
C CYS A 298 -14.40 -8.92 9.58
N ASN A 299 -15.40 -8.58 10.40
CA ASN A 299 -15.47 -7.33 11.15
C ASN A 299 -14.70 -7.49 12.47
N GLY A 300 -13.37 -7.47 12.40
CA GLY A 300 -12.52 -7.88 13.50
C GLY A 300 -12.85 -9.32 13.92
N GLY A 301 -12.75 -9.63 15.21
CA GLY A 301 -13.10 -10.94 15.77
C GLY A 301 -14.61 -11.14 16.07
N ASN A 302 -15.51 -10.32 15.49
CA ASN A 302 -16.91 -10.23 15.94
C ASN A 302 -17.95 -10.77 14.95
N GLY A 303 -17.54 -11.23 13.78
CA GLY A 303 -18.46 -11.80 12.80
C GLY A 303 -17.90 -11.79 11.39
N VAL A 304 -18.48 -12.63 10.53
CA VAL A 304 -18.16 -12.77 9.12
C VAL A 304 -19.27 -12.18 8.29
N SER A 305 -18.92 -11.49 7.23
CA SER A 305 -19.84 -10.78 6.33
C SER A 305 -19.54 -11.12 4.88
N VAL A 306 -20.44 -10.76 3.95
CA VAL A 306 -20.30 -11.04 2.53
C VAL A 306 -20.77 -9.85 1.71
N LEU A 307 -20.00 -9.47 0.69
CA LEU A 307 -20.35 -8.54 -0.37
C LEU A 307 -20.55 -9.28 -1.69
N VAL A 308 -21.32 -8.71 -2.60
CA VAL A 308 -21.66 -9.32 -3.90
C VAL A 308 -21.36 -8.35 -5.04
N ALA A 309 -20.82 -8.89 -6.14
CA ALA A 309 -20.56 -8.15 -7.39
C ALA A 309 -20.86 -8.99 -8.63
N ASP A 310 -20.88 -8.32 -9.79
CA ASP A 310 -20.96 -8.95 -11.12
C ASP A 310 -19.57 -9.08 -11.79
N ASP A 311 -18.52 -8.55 -11.16
CA ASP A 311 -17.13 -8.63 -11.61
C ASP A 311 -16.23 -8.97 -10.40
N PRO A 312 -15.16 -9.77 -10.55
CA PRO A 312 -14.29 -10.17 -9.44
C PRO A 312 -13.57 -8.99 -8.77
N ALA A 313 -13.35 -7.89 -9.47
CA ALA A 313 -12.77 -6.67 -8.88
C ALA A 313 -13.85 -5.69 -8.35
N GLY A 314 -15.13 -5.98 -8.52
CA GLY A 314 -16.25 -5.12 -8.14
C GLY A 314 -16.78 -4.28 -9.32
N PRO A 315 -17.63 -3.26 -9.06
CA PRO A 315 -18.00 -2.76 -7.75
C PRO A 315 -18.88 -3.73 -6.94
N PHE A 316 -18.59 -3.83 -5.66
CA PHE A 316 -19.34 -4.67 -4.73
C PHE A 316 -20.51 -3.91 -4.09
N THR A 317 -21.51 -4.68 -3.62
CA THR A 317 -22.64 -4.21 -2.82
C THR A 317 -22.80 -5.06 -1.57
N ASP A 318 -23.38 -4.51 -0.51
CA ASP A 318 -23.75 -5.25 0.70
C ASP A 318 -25.21 -5.73 0.58
N PRO A 319 -25.45 -7.03 0.39
CA PRO A 319 -26.80 -7.55 0.22
C PRO A 319 -27.57 -7.70 1.54
N LEU A 320 -26.86 -7.74 2.68
CA LEU A 320 -27.46 -8.07 3.98
C LEU A 320 -27.64 -6.86 4.88
N GLY A 321 -26.73 -5.87 4.83
CA GLY A 321 -26.70 -4.76 5.77
C GLY A 321 -26.31 -5.15 7.20
N HIS A 322 -25.77 -6.37 7.39
CA HIS A 322 -25.31 -6.91 8.66
C HIS A 322 -24.40 -8.15 8.45
N ALA A 323 -23.76 -8.62 9.51
CA ALA A 323 -22.93 -9.83 9.43
C ALA A 323 -23.77 -11.10 9.13
N LEU A 324 -23.26 -11.95 8.24
CA LEU A 324 -23.82 -13.28 7.95
C LEU A 324 -23.67 -14.22 9.16
N ILE A 325 -22.50 -14.21 9.78
CA ILE A 325 -22.19 -15.02 10.98
C ILE A 325 -21.98 -14.07 12.15
N THR A 326 -22.67 -14.36 13.25
CA THR A 326 -22.58 -13.60 14.51
C THR A 326 -22.50 -14.55 15.70
N ARG A 327 -22.33 -14.03 16.91
CA ARG A 327 -22.42 -14.83 18.13
C ARG A 327 -23.82 -15.40 18.40
N ALA A 328 -24.86 -14.85 17.76
CA ALA A 328 -26.23 -15.41 17.81
C ALA A 328 -26.46 -16.56 16.84
N THR A 329 -25.55 -16.79 15.89
CA THR A 329 -25.57 -17.95 15.01
C THR A 329 -25.41 -19.23 15.88
N PRO A 330 -26.20 -20.31 15.65
CA PRO A 330 -26.07 -21.53 16.39
C PRO A 330 -24.61 -22.03 16.43
N ASN A 331 -24.21 -22.58 17.58
CA ASN A 331 -22.85 -23.11 17.84
C ASN A 331 -21.70 -22.08 17.68
N CYS A 332 -22.00 -20.76 17.70
CA CYS A 332 -20.98 -19.70 17.53
C CYS A 332 -20.79 -18.82 18.78
N ALA A 333 -21.61 -18.96 19.80
CA ALA A 333 -21.60 -18.09 20.99
C ALA A 333 -20.26 -18.14 21.77
N ASP A 334 -19.63 -19.30 21.81
CA ASP A 334 -18.41 -19.62 22.56
C ASP A 334 -17.13 -19.54 21.71
N VAL A 335 -17.23 -19.25 20.42
CA VAL A 335 -16.05 -19.07 19.56
C VAL A 335 -15.31 -17.80 19.97
N LEU A 336 -14.03 -17.92 20.31
CA LEU A 336 -13.27 -16.80 20.85
C LEU A 336 -13.19 -15.63 19.86
N TRP A 337 -12.84 -15.92 18.60
CA TRP A 337 -12.85 -14.97 17.49
C TRP A 337 -13.67 -15.52 16.33
N LEU A 338 -14.74 -14.80 15.95
CA LEU A 338 -15.52 -15.08 14.74
C LEU A 338 -14.89 -14.30 13.57
N PHE A 339 -13.86 -14.88 12.96
CA PHE A 339 -13.04 -14.24 11.95
C PHE A 339 -12.47 -15.23 10.94
N ASP A 340 -11.57 -14.77 10.07
CA ASP A 340 -10.77 -15.53 9.10
C ASP A 340 -11.63 -16.53 8.28
N PRO A 341 -12.58 -16.02 7.49
CA PRO A 341 -13.42 -16.85 6.68
C PRO A 341 -12.63 -17.51 5.53
N ALA A 342 -12.94 -18.77 5.24
CA ALA A 342 -12.53 -19.45 4.02
C ALA A 342 -13.75 -20.02 3.32
N VAL A 343 -14.07 -19.50 2.14
CA VAL A 343 -15.16 -19.97 1.30
C VAL A 343 -14.65 -20.99 0.28
N PHE A 344 -15.38 -22.06 0.10
CA PHE A 344 -15.11 -23.10 -0.89
C PHE A 344 -16.41 -23.44 -1.64
N VAL A 345 -16.33 -23.51 -2.97
CA VAL A 345 -17.43 -23.99 -3.82
C VAL A 345 -17.01 -25.31 -4.45
N ASP A 346 -17.75 -26.37 -4.14
CA ASP A 346 -17.46 -27.71 -4.65
C ASP A 346 -17.91 -27.83 -6.13
N GLN A 347 -17.51 -28.91 -6.78
CA GLN A 347 -17.80 -29.19 -8.20
C GLN A 347 -19.29 -29.30 -8.52
N ASP A 348 -20.14 -29.63 -7.54
CA ASP A 348 -21.60 -29.65 -7.68
C ASP A 348 -22.24 -28.25 -7.50
N GLY A 349 -21.43 -27.21 -7.22
CA GLY A 349 -21.87 -25.85 -6.98
C GLY A 349 -22.30 -25.57 -5.54
N THR A 350 -22.16 -26.52 -4.62
CA THR A 350 -22.46 -26.31 -3.20
C THR A 350 -21.36 -25.47 -2.55
N GLY A 351 -21.76 -24.38 -1.87
CA GLY A 351 -20.85 -23.52 -1.12
C GLY A 351 -20.65 -23.96 0.32
N TYR A 352 -19.45 -23.80 0.85
CA TYR A 352 -19.08 -24.07 2.24
C TYR A 352 -18.28 -22.91 2.80
N LEU A 353 -18.42 -22.62 4.09
CA LEU A 353 -17.73 -21.54 4.77
C LEU A 353 -17.11 -22.07 6.07
N CYS A 354 -15.77 -22.03 6.15
CA CYS A 354 -15.02 -22.21 7.37
C CYS A 354 -14.74 -20.83 8.01
N PHE A 355 -14.71 -20.76 9.34
CA PHE A 355 -14.38 -19.52 10.06
C PHE A 355 -14.10 -19.82 11.53
N GLY A 356 -13.52 -18.85 12.22
CA GLY A 356 -13.29 -18.93 13.65
C GLY A 356 -11.81 -19.05 14.00
N GLY A 357 -11.51 -18.99 15.28
CA GLY A 357 -10.16 -19.12 15.82
C GLY A 357 -10.06 -18.65 17.26
N GLY A 358 -8.80 -18.50 17.69
CA GLY A 358 -8.42 -18.20 19.05
C GLY A 358 -8.26 -19.44 19.91
N VAL A 359 -7.51 -19.31 21.00
CA VAL A 359 -7.21 -20.40 21.95
C VAL A 359 -7.83 -20.07 23.30
N PRO A 360 -8.96 -20.70 23.67
CA PRO A 360 -9.54 -20.52 25.00
C PRO A 360 -8.58 -20.99 26.10
N GLU A 361 -8.69 -20.41 27.27
CA GLU A 361 -7.83 -20.74 28.42
C GLU A 361 -7.89 -22.26 28.73
N GLY A 362 -6.70 -22.87 28.83
CA GLY A 362 -6.55 -24.31 29.10
C GLY A 362 -6.78 -25.22 27.90
N MET A 363 -7.15 -24.71 26.72
CA MET A 363 -7.48 -25.50 25.53
C MET A 363 -6.40 -25.47 24.44
N THR A 364 -5.15 -25.33 24.80
CA THR A 364 -4.02 -25.16 23.88
C THR A 364 -3.94 -26.22 22.77
N ALA A 365 -4.15 -27.50 23.09
CA ALA A 365 -4.04 -28.61 22.15
C ALA A 365 -5.30 -28.81 21.27
N ASN A 366 -6.47 -28.53 21.83
CA ASN A 366 -7.75 -28.72 21.17
C ASN A 366 -8.64 -27.48 21.43
N PRO A 367 -8.39 -26.35 20.75
CA PRO A 367 -9.15 -25.13 20.98
C PRO A 367 -10.64 -25.25 20.64
N GLY A 368 -11.00 -26.04 19.63
CA GLY A 368 -12.39 -26.29 19.22
C GLY A 368 -13.12 -25.03 18.75
N THR A 369 -12.39 -24.03 18.26
CA THR A 369 -12.93 -22.72 17.89
C THR A 369 -13.27 -22.55 16.41
N ILE A 370 -12.92 -23.52 15.58
CA ILE A 370 -13.24 -23.48 14.15
C ILE A 370 -14.67 -23.99 13.91
N ARG A 371 -15.34 -23.35 12.99
CA ARG A 371 -16.67 -23.71 12.50
C ARG A 371 -16.67 -23.89 11.00
N LEU A 372 -17.49 -24.83 10.54
CA LEU A 372 -17.74 -25.13 9.13
C LEU A 372 -19.25 -25.23 8.92
N VAL A 373 -19.76 -24.56 7.90
CA VAL A 373 -21.19 -24.58 7.55
C VAL A 373 -21.37 -24.62 6.04
N GLN A 374 -22.44 -25.27 5.59
CA GLN A 374 -22.89 -25.17 4.21
C GLN A 374 -23.57 -23.82 3.97
N LEU A 375 -23.25 -23.16 2.86
CA LEU A 375 -23.94 -21.96 2.39
C LEU A 375 -25.22 -22.31 1.63
N GLY A 376 -26.17 -21.40 1.64
CA GLY A 376 -27.33 -21.44 0.75
C GLY A 376 -26.92 -21.30 -0.72
N ASP A 377 -27.84 -21.62 -1.63
CA ASP A 377 -27.60 -21.47 -3.08
C ASP A 377 -27.33 -20.03 -3.48
N ASP A 378 -27.80 -19.08 -2.69
CA ASP A 378 -27.57 -17.64 -2.82
C ASP A 378 -26.18 -17.18 -2.35
N MET A 379 -25.42 -18.05 -1.68
CA MET A 379 -24.09 -17.77 -1.09
C MET A 379 -24.09 -16.67 -0.01
N ILE A 380 -25.24 -16.18 0.40
CA ILE A 380 -25.39 -15.11 1.42
C ILE A 380 -26.29 -15.56 2.59
N SER A 381 -26.61 -16.83 2.65
CA SER A 381 -27.31 -17.50 3.75
C SER A 381 -26.60 -18.78 4.13
N ILE A 382 -26.95 -19.38 5.28
CA ILE A 382 -26.40 -20.66 5.75
C ILE A 382 -27.48 -21.74 5.78
N VAL A 383 -27.06 -23.00 5.58
CA VAL A 383 -27.92 -24.19 5.65
C VAL A 383 -27.52 -25.03 6.86
N GLY A 384 -28.46 -25.25 7.77
CA GLY A 384 -28.20 -25.99 9.01
C GLY A 384 -27.43 -25.19 10.04
N GLU A 385 -26.72 -25.88 10.92
CA GLU A 385 -25.94 -25.30 12.01
C GLU A 385 -24.44 -25.49 11.76
N PRO A 386 -23.58 -24.47 12.02
CA PRO A 386 -22.14 -24.64 11.98
C PRO A 386 -21.64 -25.78 12.84
N GLN A 387 -20.76 -26.61 12.26
CA GLN A 387 -20.14 -27.75 12.92
C GLN A 387 -18.70 -27.42 13.32
N VAL A 388 -18.20 -28.03 14.40
CA VAL A 388 -16.82 -27.89 14.84
C VAL A 388 -15.89 -28.69 13.93
N ILE A 389 -14.77 -28.08 13.52
CA ILE A 389 -13.60 -28.81 13.02
C ILE A 389 -12.62 -28.95 14.19
N ASP A 390 -12.32 -30.18 14.57
CA ASP A 390 -11.36 -30.51 15.64
C ASP A 390 -9.91 -30.41 15.10
N ALA A 391 -9.48 -29.19 14.80
CA ALA A 391 -8.13 -28.92 14.32
C ALA A 391 -7.15 -28.82 15.50
N PRO A 392 -6.15 -29.71 15.60
CA PRO A 392 -5.20 -29.69 16.72
C PRO A 392 -4.34 -28.44 16.73
N TYR A 393 -4.19 -27.82 17.89
CA TYR A 393 -3.37 -26.60 18.08
C TYR A 393 -3.75 -25.43 17.18
N VAL A 394 -4.97 -25.36 16.64
CA VAL A 394 -5.40 -24.26 15.77
C VAL A 394 -5.36 -22.92 16.51
N PHE A 395 -4.99 -21.86 15.77
CA PHE A 395 -5.02 -20.47 16.22
C PHE A 395 -5.95 -19.62 15.34
N GLU A 396 -5.73 -19.62 14.03
CA GLU A 396 -6.41 -18.76 13.05
C GLU A 396 -6.31 -19.33 11.63
N ASP A 397 -6.78 -18.58 10.61
CA ASP A 397 -6.46 -18.78 9.20
C ASP A 397 -7.04 -20.09 8.62
N SER A 398 -8.35 -20.14 8.44
CA SER A 398 -8.98 -21.28 7.77
C SER A 398 -8.71 -21.29 6.26
N GLY A 399 -8.45 -22.50 5.71
CA GLY A 399 -8.41 -22.77 4.28
C GLY A 399 -9.17 -24.05 3.95
N MET A 400 -9.89 -24.09 2.82
CA MET A 400 -10.59 -25.28 2.33
C MET A 400 -10.33 -25.47 0.83
N ASN A 401 -9.84 -26.64 0.45
CA ASN A 401 -9.53 -26.99 -0.92
C ASN A 401 -9.92 -28.43 -1.24
N ARG A 402 -10.10 -28.75 -2.52
CA ARG A 402 -10.25 -30.12 -3.01
C ARG A 402 -9.18 -30.42 -4.06
N ILE A 403 -8.44 -31.50 -3.87
CA ILE A 403 -7.47 -32.01 -4.83
C ILE A 403 -7.83 -33.46 -5.14
N GLY A 404 -8.24 -33.72 -6.38
CA GLY A 404 -8.83 -35.01 -6.74
C GLY A 404 -10.12 -35.29 -5.95
N ASP A 405 -10.16 -36.40 -5.23
CA ASP A 405 -11.29 -36.80 -4.39
C ASP A 405 -11.05 -36.56 -2.89
N THR A 406 -10.04 -35.77 -2.55
CA THR A 406 -9.69 -35.50 -1.15
C THR A 406 -9.90 -34.02 -0.85
N TYR A 407 -10.55 -33.74 0.27
CA TYR A 407 -10.73 -32.38 0.81
C TYR A 407 -9.63 -32.11 1.81
N TYR A 408 -9.07 -30.90 1.72
CA TYR A 408 -7.99 -30.40 2.57
C TYR A 408 -8.53 -29.21 3.35
N TYR A 409 -8.51 -29.33 4.66
CA TYR A 409 -8.70 -28.21 5.58
C TYR A 409 -7.33 -27.78 6.09
N SER A 410 -6.96 -26.53 5.93
CA SER A 410 -5.67 -25.97 6.38
C SER A 410 -5.88 -24.81 7.33
N TYR A 411 -4.90 -24.55 8.22
CA TYR A 411 -5.02 -23.57 9.28
C TYR A 411 -3.64 -23.17 9.82
N CYS A 412 -3.56 -22.00 10.50
CA CYS A 412 -2.39 -21.58 11.25
C CYS A 412 -2.42 -22.14 12.67
N SER A 413 -1.33 -22.79 13.09
CA SER A 413 -1.17 -23.33 14.44
C SER A 413 -0.89 -22.22 15.45
N ASN A 414 -1.15 -22.48 16.73
CA ASN A 414 -0.94 -21.51 17.78
C ASN A 414 0.56 -21.32 18.15
N TRP A 415 0.82 -20.39 19.07
CA TRP A 415 2.17 -19.97 19.46
C TRP A 415 2.73 -20.74 20.67
N ASN A 416 2.00 -21.77 21.15
CA ASN A 416 2.39 -22.61 22.28
C ASN A 416 2.09 -24.06 21.96
N THR A 417 2.82 -24.66 21.01
CA THR A 417 2.65 -26.03 20.55
C THR A 417 3.65 -27.01 21.19
N GLY A 418 4.54 -26.54 22.05
CA GLY A 418 5.75 -27.24 22.48
C GLY A 418 5.55 -28.69 22.94
N GLY A 419 6.35 -29.58 22.40
CA GLY A 419 6.47 -30.98 22.85
C GLY A 419 5.29 -31.89 22.48
N ASN A 420 4.49 -31.55 21.45
CA ASN A 420 3.37 -32.36 21.00
C ASN A 420 3.81 -33.56 20.14
N GLU A 421 3.00 -34.63 20.15
CA GLU A 421 3.29 -35.88 19.43
C GLU A 421 3.11 -35.77 17.90
N LEU A 422 2.35 -34.78 17.44
CA LEU A 422 2.08 -34.53 16.01
C LEU A 422 3.20 -33.79 15.31
N GLY A 423 4.15 -33.21 16.05
CA GLY A 423 5.24 -32.41 15.50
C GLY A 423 4.86 -31.01 15.04
N ILE A 424 3.64 -30.54 15.39
CA ILE A 424 3.13 -29.21 15.04
C ILE A 424 4.07 -28.14 15.62
N THR A 425 4.46 -27.17 14.78
CA THR A 425 5.34 -26.05 15.18
C THR A 425 4.55 -24.75 15.36
N ASN A 426 5.14 -23.78 16.06
CA ASN A 426 4.47 -22.52 16.40
C ASN A 426 4.22 -21.66 15.14
N GLY A 427 2.97 -21.22 14.96
CA GLY A 427 2.56 -20.31 13.90
C GLY A 427 2.81 -20.86 12.48
N ALA A 428 2.75 -22.16 12.30
CA ALA A 428 2.91 -22.85 11.04
C ALA A 428 1.55 -23.10 10.36
N ILE A 429 1.56 -23.27 9.05
CA ILE A 429 0.38 -23.73 8.32
C ILE A 429 0.37 -25.24 8.32
N GLU A 430 -0.64 -25.80 8.97
CA GLU A 430 -0.92 -27.22 9.09
C GLU A 430 -2.07 -27.59 8.18
N TYR A 431 -2.22 -28.88 7.85
CA TYR A 431 -3.38 -29.33 7.10
C TYR A 431 -3.92 -30.67 7.58
N MET A 432 -5.20 -30.86 7.34
CA MET A 432 -5.97 -32.05 7.59
C MET A 432 -6.60 -32.52 6.29
N THR A 433 -6.94 -33.80 6.18
CA THR A 433 -7.62 -34.35 5.00
C THR A 433 -8.92 -35.08 5.37
N GLY A 434 -9.88 -35.06 4.45
CA GLY A 434 -11.19 -35.71 4.61
C GLY A 434 -11.75 -36.22 3.27
N LYS A 435 -12.81 -37.04 3.34
CA LYS A 435 -13.52 -37.59 2.16
C LYS A 435 -14.82 -36.84 1.85
N SER A 436 -15.17 -35.87 2.65
CA SER A 436 -16.35 -35.01 2.49
C SER A 436 -16.00 -33.58 2.82
N PRO A 437 -16.62 -32.58 2.16
CA PRO A 437 -16.39 -31.19 2.48
C PRO A 437 -16.80 -30.81 3.91
N MET A 438 -17.69 -31.61 4.52
CA MET A 438 -18.11 -31.44 5.92
C MET A 438 -17.30 -32.32 6.91
N GLY A 439 -16.22 -32.96 6.44
CA GLY A 439 -15.41 -33.87 7.24
C GLY A 439 -16.03 -35.27 7.44
N PRO A 440 -15.57 -36.06 8.44
CA PRO A 440 -14.50 -35.69 9.37
C PRO A 440 -13.13 -35.49 8.69
N PHE A 441 -12.29 -34.64 9.30
CA PHE A 441 -10.92 -34.41 8.85
C PHE A 441 -9.93 -35.05 9.82
N GLU A 442 -8.84 -35.61 9.28
CA GLU A 442 -7.73 -36.17 10.03
C GLU A 442 -6.46 -35.36 9.78
N TYR A 443 -5.67 -35.11 10.82
CA TYR A 443 -4.41 -34.40 10.70
C TYR A 443 -3.45 -35.10 9.72
N ALA A 444 -2.88 -34.38 8.78
CA ALA A 444 -2.05 -34.90 7.71
C ALA A 444 -0.62 -34.38 7.69
N GLY A 445 -0.36 -33.17 8.23
CA GLY A 445 1.01 -32.65 8.33
C GLY A 445 1.14 -31.14 8.30
N GLU A 446 2.39 -30.69 8.35
CA GLU A 446 2.78 -29.27 8.21
C GLU A 446 3.03 -28.96 6.72
N LEU A 447 2.39 -27.90 6.22
CA LEU A 447 2.58 -27.40 4.86
C LEU A 447 3.65 -26.31 4.80
N PHE A 448 3.65 -25.39 5.77
CA PHE A 448 4.53 -24.22 5.71
C PHE A 448 4.88 -23.75 7.13
N VAL A 449 6.13 -23.90 7.51
CA VAL A 449 6.61 -23.35 8.80
C VAL A 449 6.39 -21.85 8.87
N ASN A 450 6.40 -21.27 10.07
CA ASN A 450 6.31 -19.83 10.18
C ASN A 450 7.31 -19.13 9.24
N GLN A 451 6.83 -18.18 8.44
CA GLN A 451 7.62 -17.48 7.41
C GLN A 451 8.90 -16.84 7.96
N GLY A 452 8.95 -16.54 9.25
CA GLY A 452 10.14 -16.04 9.93
C GLY A 452 11.35 -16.97 9.82
N ARG A 453 11.14 -18.26 9.60
CA ARG A 453 12.22 -19.23 9.34
C ARG A 453 12.98 -18.95 8.05
N PHE A 454 12.31 -18.39 7.04
CA PHE A 454 12.92 -18.08 5.74
C PHE A 454 13.40 -16.65 5.63
N PHE A 455 12.69 -15.70 6.26
CA PHE A 455 12.89 -14.27 6.04
C PHE A 455 13.43 -13.52 7.27
N GLY A 456 13.49 -14.19 8.43
CA GLY A 456 14.01 -13.62 9.68
C GLY A 456 13.02 -12.67 10.38
N LEU A 457 11.77 -12.58 9.91
CA LEU A 457 10.72 -11.75 10.46
C LEU A 457 9.54 -12.64 10.86
N TYR A 458 9.47 -12.99 12.13
CA TYR A 458 8.39 -13.79 12.72
C TYR A 458 7.16 -12.91 12.94
N GLY A 459 5.98 -13.45 12.74
CA GLY A 459 4.69 -12.79 12.92
C GLY A 459 3.56 -13.75 12.64
N ASN A 460 2.31 -13.28 12.65
CA ASN A 460 1.17 -14.11 12.26
C ASN A 460 1.40 -14.66 10.84
N ASN A 461 0.83 -15.83 10.58
CA ASN A 461 0.96 -16.55 9.32
C ASN A 461 -0.44 -16.79 8.78
N HIS A 462 -0.66 -16.46 7.53
CA HIS A 462 -1.96 -16.57 6.88
C HIS A 462 -1.77 -16.94 5.42
N HIS A 463 -2.65 -17.82 4.90
CA HIS A 463 -2.43 -18.41 3.59
C HIS A 463 -3.73 -18.63 2.81
N SER A 464 -3.55 -18.93 1.53
CA SER A 464 -4.53 -19.61 0.67
C SER A 464 -3.83 -20.60 -0.24
N ILE A 465 -4.47 -21.71 -0.51
CA ILE A 465 -4.04 -22.68 -1.52
C ILE A 465 -4.87 -22.48 -2.77
N VAL A 466 -4.24 -22.49 -3.94
CA VAL A 466 -4.94 -22.34 -5.22
C VAL A 466 -4.33 -23.22 -6.29
N GLU A 467 -5.18 -23.81 -7.13
CA GLU A 467 -4.77 -24.41 -8.40
C GLU A 467 -4.94 -23.37 -9.51
N PHE A 468 -3.86 -23.12 -10.27
CA PHE A 468 -3.89 -22.25 -11.44
C PHE A 468 -3.05 -22.88 -12.56
N LYS A 469 -3.65 -23.03 -13.75
CA LYS A 469 -3.01 -23.63 -14.92
C LYS A 469 -2.34 -24.99 -14.66
N GLY A 470 -3.01 -25.82 -13.84
CA GLY A 470 -2.58 -27.19 -13.53
C GLY A 470 -1.45 -27.32 -12.51
N GLN A 471 -1.13 -26.22 -11.81
CA GLN A 471 -0.15 -26.20 -10.73
C GLN A 471 -0.78 -25.62 -9.45
N HIS A 472 -0.45 -26.19 -8.29
CA HIS A 472 -0.88 -25.69 -6.99
C HIS A 472 0.13 -24.68 -6.43
N TYR A 473 -0.38 -23.62 -5.81
CA TYR A 473 0.40 -22.54 -5.21
C TYR A 473 -0.09 -22.26 -3.79
N LEU A 474 0.86 -21.90 -2.94
CA LEU A 474 0.63 -21.29 -1.64
C LEU A 474 0.77 -19.79 -1.80
N VAL A 475 -0.28 -19.04 -1.54
CA VAL A 475 -0.25 -17.58 -1.40
C VAL A 475 -0.27 -17.27 0.08
N TYR A 476 0.68 -16.50 0.55
CA TYR A 476 0.87 -16.22 1.98
C TYR A 476 1.38 -14.79 2.16
N HIS A 477 1.50 -14.30 3.37
CA HIS A 477 2.10 -13.00 3.60
C HIS A 477 3.42 -13.08 4.39
N ASN A 478 4.23 -12.02 4.24
CA ASN A 478 5.45 -11.74 4.99
C ASN A 478 5.64 -10.22 5.03
N ARG A 479 6.80 -9.72 5.42
CA ARG A 479 7.06 -8.28 5.62
C ARG A 479 8.24 -7.73 4.80
N PRO A 480 8.40 -8.06 3.50
CA PRO A 480 9.54 -7.60 2.72
C PRO A 480 9.50 -6.09 2.42
N VAL A 481 8.31 -5.50 2.21
CA VAL A 481 8.16 -4.06 1.98
C VAL A 481 8.47 -3.29 3.26
N GLU A 482 7.94 -3.70 4.41
CA GLU A 482 8.28 -3.14 5.73
C GLU A 482 9.81 -3.10 5.94
N LYS A 483 10.48 -4.23 5.65
CA LYS A 483 11.93 -4.33 5.75
C LYS A 483 12.66 -3.40 4.78
N ALA A 484 12.21 -3.30 3.54
CA ALA A 484 12.80 -2.42 2.52
C ALA A 484 12.64 -0.93 2.87
N MET A 485 11.52 -0.57 3.51
CA MET A 485 11.29 0.78 4.04
C MET A 485 12.10 1.09 5.30
N GLY A 486 12.71 0.10 5.94
CA GLY A 486 13.45 0.27 7.20
C GLY A 486 12.54 0.56 8.40
N ILE A 487 11.27 0.20 8.34
CA ILE A 487 10.29 0.35 9.42
C ILE A 487 10.03 -1.00 10.10
N SER A 488 9.38 -0.99 11.26
CA SER A 488 8.97 -2.18 12.00
C SER A 488 7.61 -1.91 12.65
N GLY A 489 6.66 -2.82 12.44
CA GLY A 489 5.29 -2.65 12.94
C GLY A 489 4.33 -3.74 12.47
N ASN A 490 4.82 -4.85 11.93
CA ASN A 490 4.01 -5.95 11.40
C ASN A 490 3.12 -5.55 10.20
N TYR A 491 3.68 -4.76 9.27
CA TYR A 491 3.04 -4.40 8.00
C TYR A 491 3.38 -5.41 6.92
N ARG A 492 2.36 -6.13 6.45
CA ARG A 492 2.49 -7.37 5.68
C ARG A 492 2.41 -7.14 4.17
N SER A 493 2.95 -8.08 3.40
CA SER A 493 2.95 -8.05 1.93
C SER A 493 2.75 -9.46 1.38
N PRO A 494 1.90 -9.68 0.36
CA PRO A 494 1.59 -11.01 -0.15
C PRO A 494 2.74 -11.58 -0.99
N GLN A 495 2.95 -12.87 -0.83
CA GLN A 495 3.95 -13.67 -1.55
C GLN A 495 3.31 -14.95 -2.07
N MET A 496 3.98 -15.63 -3.01
CA MET A 496 3.50 -16.88 -3.58
C MET A 496 4.67 -17.81 -3.93
N ASP A 497 4.51 -19.10 -3.57
CA ASP A 497 5.44 -20.17 -3.93
C ASP A 497 4.67 -21.45 -4.34
N LYS A 498 5.34 -22.39 -5.02
CA LYS A 498 4.72 -23.62 -5.52
C LYS A 498 4.46 -24.64 -4.41
N ILE A 499 3.33 -25.33 -4.50
CA ILE A 499 3.03 -26.55 -3.74
C ILE A 499 3.31 -27.77 -4.62
N THR A 500 3.97 -28.76 -4.06
CA THR A 500 4.09 -30.09 -4.66
C THR A 500 3.08 -31.02 -3.98
N VAL A 501 2.17 -31.58 -4.76
CA VAL A 501 1.27 -32.66 -4.34
C VAL A 501 1.94 -33.98 -4.66
N ASN A 502 2.18 -34.81 -3.64
CA ASN A 502 2.80 -36.13 -3.80
C ASN A 502 1.82 -37.14 -4.40
N GLU A 503 2.30 -38.27 -4.87
CA GLU A 503 1.48 -39.34 -5.48
C GLU A 503 0.44 -39.91 -4.50
N ASP A 504 0.72 -39.89 -3.19
CA ASP A 504 -0.19 -40.32 -2.13
C ASP A 504 -1.23 -39.27 -1.72
N GLY A 505 -1.17 -38.09 -2.34
CA GLY A 505 -2.00 -36.94 -2.02
C GLY A 505 -1.48 -36.07 -0.88
N SER A 506 -0.37 -36.41 -0.23
CA SER A 506 0.23 -35.52 0.77
C SER A 506 0.83 -34.26 0.12
N LEU A 507 0.83 -33.16 0.87
CA LEU A 507 1.44 -31.89 0.44
C LEU A 507 2.88 -31.82 0.96
N ALA A 508 3.85 -31.64 0.06
CA ALA A 508 5.23 -31.45 0.47
C ALA A 508 5.39 -30.08 1.15
N PRO A 509 6.19 -29.98 2.24
CA PRO A 509 6.45 -28.70 2.89
C PRO A 509 6.97 -27.63 1.92
N VAL A 510 6.34 -26.47 1.93
CA VAL A 510 6.69 -25.35 1.06
C VAL A 510 7.84 -24.54 1.66
N ARG A 511 8.75 -24.09 0.83
CA ARG A 511 9.79 -23.13 1.19
C ARG A 511 9.42 -21.74 0.67
N GLY A 512 9.30 -20.77 1.57
CA GLY A 512 9.12 -19.37 1.20
C GLY A 512 10.36 -18.77 0.53
N THR A 513 10.19 -18.04 -0.58
CA THR A 513 11.28 -17.45 -1.35
C THR A 513 10.98 -16.00 -1.77
N MET A 514 12.04 -15.21 -2.00
CA MET A 514 11.91 -13.90 -2.66
C MET A 514 11.87 -14.06 -4.20
N THR A 515 12.35 -15.17 -4.73
CA THR A 515 12.30 -15.47 -6.17
C THR A 515 10.84 -15.64 -6.62
N GLY A 516 10.01 -16.30 -5.81
CA GLY A 516 8.60 -16.53 -6.13
C GLY A 516 8.42 -17.45 -7.35
N ILE A 517 7.37 -17.17 -8.13
CA ILE A 517 6.94 -17.98 -9.28
C ILE A 517 7.53 -17.39 -10.56
N ASP A 518 8.04 -18.25 -11.45
CA ASP A 518 8.45 -17.83 -12.78
C ASP A 518 7.24 -17.41 -13.64
N GLN A 519 7.47 -16.47 -14.56
CA GLN A 519 6.43 -16.01 -15.48
C GLN A 519 5.92 -17.18 -16.34
N LEU A 520 4.61 -17.42 -16.35
CA LEU A 520 3.99 -18.56 -17.02
C LEU A 520 3.92 -18.42 -18.54
N SER A 521 3.84 -17.19 -19.04
CA SER A 521 3.75 -16.86 -20.47
C SER A 521 4.30 -15.47 -20.72
N ALA A 522 4.77 -15.20 -21.92
CA ALA A 522 5.12 -13.84 -22.33
C ALA A 522 3.89 -12.93 -22.25
N PHE A 523 4.12 -11.67 -21.89
CA PHE A 523 3.07 -10.66 -21.74
C PHE A 523 2.63 -10.13 -23.10
N ASN A 524 1.32 -10.06 -23.34
CA ASN A 524 0.75 -9.52 -24.59
C ASN A 524 0.56 -7.99 -24.50
N PRO A 525 1.39 -7.17 -25.20
CA PRO A 525 1.26 -5.72 -25.18
C PRO A 525 0.25 -5.17 -26.19
N TYR A 526 -0.31 -6.02 -27.08
CA TYR A 526 -1.22 -5.61 -28.16
C TYR A 526 -2.69 -5.53 -27.73
N GLU A 527 -3.01 -6.03 -26.57
CA GLU A 527 -4.31 -5.81 -25.94
C GLU A 527 -4.31 -4.49 -25.17
N LYS A 528 -5.50 -3.99 -24.83
CA LYS A 528 -5.65 -2.84 -23.96
C LYS A 528 -5.25 -3.22 -22.55
N VAL A 529 -4.11 -2.71 -22.10
CA VAL A 529 -3.54 -3.00 -20.78
C VAL A 529 -3.92 -1.90 -19.81
N SER A 530 -4.49 -2.24 -18.64
CA SER A 530 -4.65 -1.27 -17.55
C SER A 530 -3.29 -0.67 -17.18
N ALA A 531 -3.19 0.64 -17.04
CA ALA A 531 -1.95 1.29 -16.62
C ALA A 531 -1.49 0.86 -15.22
N THR A 532 -2.39 0.31 -14.41
CA THR A 532 -2.10 -0.25 -13.08
C THR A 532 -1.49 -1.65 -13.12
N THR A 533 -1.22 -2.21 -14.33
CA THR A 533 -0.52 -3.49 -14.48
C THR A 533 0.97 -3.28 -14.37
N MET A 534 1.63 -4.02 -13.47
CA MET A 534 3.06 -3.89 -13.24
C MET A 534 3.68 -5.16 -12.65
N TYR A 535 4.95 -5.38 -12.97
CA TYR A 535 5.82 -6.35 -12.31
C TYR A 535 6.55 -5.72 -11.13
N ARG A 536 7.15 -4.56 -11.37
CA ARG A 536 7.82 -3.72 -10.39
C ARG A 536 7.42 -2.26 -10.60
N GLU A 537 7.56 -1.50 -9.57
CA GLU A 537 7.27 -0.08 -9.58
C GLU A 537 8.27 0.71 -8.71
N ALA A 538 8.23 2.02 -8.84
CA ALA A 538 8.83 2.95 -7.91
C ALA A 538 8.09 4.28 -7.93
N GLY A 539 7.61 4.73 -6.79
CA GLY A 539 7.00 6.03 -6.60
C GLY A 539 5.66 6.24 -7.30
N VAL A 540 4.94 5.18 -7.62
CA VAL A 540 3.57 5.25 -8.15
C VAL A 540 2.56 4.90 -7.08
N SER A 541 1.32 5.35 -7.26
CA SER A 541 0.16 4.92 -6.48
C SER A 541 -1.00 4.54 -7.38
N VAL A 542 -1.96 3.79 -6.83
CA VAL A 542 -3.21 3.46 -7.52
C VAL A 542 -4.36 4.05 -6.73
N GLU A 543 -5.15 4.90 -7.37
CA GLU A 543 -6.35 5.50 -6.81
C GLU A 543 -7.61 4.95 -7.44
N GLY A 544 -8.73 5.05 -6.72
CA GLY A 544 -9.97 4.41 -7.11
C GLY A 544 -9.96 2.89 -6.89
N TYR A 545 -10.97 2.21 -7.42
CA TYR A 545 -11.04 0.74 -7.43
C TYR A 545 -11.94 0.24 -8.56
N ALA A 546 -11.83 -1.05 -8.91
CA ALA A 546 -12.53 -1.68 -10.03
C ALA A 546 -12.23 -0.97 -11.37
N ASP A 547 -13.27 -0.62 -12.12
CA ASP A 547 -13.17 0.08 -13.42
C ASP A 547 -12.68 1.54 -13.31
N LYS A 548 -12.60 2.07 -12.09
CA LYS A 548 -12.12 3.43 -11.79
C LYS A 548 -10.69 3.47 -11.24
N ALA A 549 -10.01 2.34 -11.20
CA ALA A 549 -8.62 2.28 -10.77
C ALA A 549 -7.72 2.98 -11.79
N VAL A 550 -6.96 3.98 -11.36
CA VAL A 550 -6.01 4.75 -12.18
C VAL A 550 -4.63 4.75 -11.54
N LEU A 551 -3.59 4.68 -12.37
CA LEU A 551 -2.20 4.80 -11.93
C LEU A 551 -1.84 6.28 -11.84
N LYS A 552 -1.28 6.70 -10.72
CA LYS A 552 -0.67 8.03 -10.55
C LYS A 552 0.84 7.91 -10.51
N GLY A 553 1.49 8.59 -11.44
CA GLY A 553 2.93 8.72 -11.52
C GLY A 553 3.37 10.16 -11.28
N GLY A 554 4.38 10.34 -10.42
CA GLY A 554 5.06 11.60 -10.20
C GLY A 554 6.39 11.68 -10.96
N ASN A 555 7.11 12.80 -10.79
CA ASN A 555 8.39 12.97 -11.44
C ASN A 555 9.42 11.90 -11.04
N GLY A 556 9.96 11.16 -12.01
CA GLY A 556 10.92 10.07 -11.80
C GLY A 556 10.32 8.76 -11.33
N SER A 557 9.00 8.68 -11.13
CA SER A 557 8.33 7.41 -10.88
C SER A 557 8.27 6.54 -12.14
N TRP A 558 8.12 5.23 -11.97
CA TRP A 558 8.09 4.30 -13.10
C TRP A 558 7.41 2.99 -12.73
N ILE A 559 6.92 2.29 -13.77
CA ILE A 559 6.48 0.89 -13.68
C ILE A 559 7.25 0.05 -14.69
N GLN A 560 7.36 -1.24 -14.42
CA GLN A 560 7.93 -2.24 -15.31
C GLN A 560 6.90 -3.33 -15.64
N ILE A 561 6.80 -3.67 -16.91
CA ILE A 561 6.16 -4.90 -17.40
C ILE A 561 7.27 -5.88 -17.74
N LYS A 562 7.22 -7.07 -17.21
CA LYS A 562 8.21 -8.12 -17.50
C LYS A 562 7.80 -8.94 -18.71
N GLY A 563 8.74 -9.19 -19.61
CA GLY A 563 8.61 -10.14 -20.71
C GLY A 563 7.51 -9.82 -21.71
N ALA A 564 7.37 -8.57 -22.15
CA ALA A 564 6.44 -8.16 -23.20
C ALA A 564 6.90 -8.70 -24.56
N ASP A 565 6.01 -9.42 -25.27
CA ASP A 565 6.29 -10.06 -26.56
C ASP A 565 5.97 -9.12 -27.74
N PHE A 566 7.01 -8.65 -28.41
CA PHE A 566 6.93 -7.79 -29.59
C PHE A 566 7.08 -8.57 -30.91
N ALA A 567 6.75 -9.86 -30.97
CA ALA A 567 6.91 -10.70 -32.18
C ALA A 567 6.24 -10.10 -33.43
N ASN A 568 5.12 -9.38 -33.29
CA ASN A 568 4.43 -8.70 -34.39
C ASN A 568 5.01 -7.31 -34.72
N GLY A 569 6.06 -6.88 -34.01
CA GLY A 569 6.63 -5.55 -34.11
C GLY A 569 5.81 -4.52 -33.36
N ALA A 570 6.32 -3.30 -33.23
CA ALA A 570 5.59 -2.16 -32.68
C ALA A 570 5.60 -1.03 -33.69
N LYS A 571 4.45 -0.43 -33.95
CA LYS A 571 4.30 0.73 -34.84
C LYS A 571 3.91 1.99 -34.08
N THR A 572 2.94 1.86 -33.18
CA THR A 572 2.49 2.98 -32.34
C THR A 572 2.27 2.50 -30.91
N PHE A 573 2.41 3.43 -29.98
CA PHE A 573 2.01 3.28 -28.59
C PHE A 573 0.89 4.28 -28.30
N THR A 574 -0.20 3.80 -27.75
CA THR A 574 -1.34 4.62 -27.33
C THR A 574 -1.46 4.55 -25.81
N MET A 575 -1.66 5.70 -25.16
CA MET A 575 -1.96 5.77 -23.72
C MET A 575 -3.12 6.73 -23.49
N LYS A 576 -4.06 6.36 -22.63
CA LYS A 576 -5.08 7.26 -22.12
C LYS A 576 -4.62 7.83 -20.78
N ALA A 577 -4.48 9.15 -20.72
CA ALA A 577 -3.91 9.81 -19.55
C ALA A 577 -4.53 11.19 -19.30
N SER A 578 -4.34 11.66 -18.06
CA SER A 578 -4.71 12.98 -17.57
C SER A 578 -3.49 13.65 -16.94
N SER A 579 -3.42 14.98 -16.98
CA SER A 579 -2.47 15.76 -16.20
C SER A 579 -2.99 17.18 -16.00
N LYS A 580 -3.07 17.62 -14.75
CA LYS A 580 -3.51 18.97 -14.38
C LYS A 580 -2.45 20.01 -14.75
N SER A 581 -1.19 19.73 -14.40
CA SER A 581 -0.04 20.62 -14.54
C SER A 581 0.80 20.39 -15.80
N GLY A 582 0.47 19.35 -16.57
CA GLY A 582 1.30 18.85 -17.67
C GLY A 582 2.27 17.76 -17.20
N GLY A 583 2.68 16.91 -18.14
CA GLY A 583 3.56 15.80 -17.88
C GLY A 583 4.14 15.20 -19.14
N ALA A 584 4.96 14.19 -18.98
CA ALA A 584 5.47 13.37 -20.07
C ALA A 584 5.64 11.93 -19.64
N VAL A 585 5.63 11.03 -20.62
CA VAL A 585 5.88 9.61 -20.43
C VAL A 585 6.98 9.17 -21.38
N ARG A 586 7.98 8.44 -20.85
CA ARG A 586 9.00 7.74 -21.64
C ARG A 586 8.76 6.25 -21.52
N VAL A 587 8.73 5.56 -22.65
CA VAL A 587 8.71 4.10 -22.72
C VAL A 587 10.08 3.61 -23.14
N ALA A 588 10.74 2.80 -22.30
CA ALA A 588 12.08 2.26 -22.54
C ALA A 588 12.08 0.72 -22.43
N LEU A 589 13.08 0.08 -23.04
CA LEU A 589 13.22 -1.37 -23.09
C LEU A 589 14.32 -1.85 -22.16
N ASP A 590 14.07 -2.98 -21.48
CA ASP A 590 14.99 -3.80 -20.68
C ASP A 590 15.57 -3.13 -19.42
N ARG A 591 15.58 -1.81 -19.36
CA ARG A 591 16.04 -1.03 -18.20
C ARG A 591 15.52 0.41 -18.27
N THR A 592 15.48 1.08 -17.17
CA THR A 592 15.00 2.48 -17.09
C THR A 592 15.77 3.46 -17.99
N PHE A 593 17.06 3.21 -18.23
CA PHE A 593 17.89 3.96 -19.16
C PHE A 593 18.21 3.14 -20.43
N GLY A 594 17.32 2.22 -20.80
CA GLY A 594 17.44 1.40 -22.01
C GLY A 594 17.09 2.13 -23.28
N ASP A 595 16.97 1.37 -24.37
CA ASP A 595 16.56 1.92 -25.65
C ASP A 595 15.15 2.52 -25.56
N VAL A 596 15.03 3.81 -25.88
CA VAL A 596 13.74 4.49 -25.84
C VAL A 596 12.88 4.02 -27.02
N LEU A 597 11.73 3.41 -26.70
CA LEU A 597 10.74 2.98 -27.68
C LEU A 597 9.95 4.18 -28.21
N CYS A 598 9.43 5.02 -27.30
CA CYS A 598 8.72 6.26 -27.62
C CYS A 598 8.66 7.20 -26.41
N GLU A 599 8.21 8.44 -26.66
CA GLU A 599 7.94 9.44 -25.64
C GLU A 599 6.65 10.21 -25.95
N ILE A 600 5.87 10.52 -24.93
CA ILE A 600 4.63 11.30 -25.03
C ILE A 600 4.78 12.57 -24.19
N THR A 601 4.29 13.71 -24.71
CA THR A 601 4.02 14.92 -23.92
C THR A 601 2.53 14.97 -23.63
N ILE A 602 2.15 15.18 -22.37
CA ILE A 602 0.77 15.32 -21.91
C ILE A 602 0.57 16.79 -21.52
N PRO A 603 -0.19 17.57 -22.30
CA PRO A 603 -0.43 18.99 -22.01
C PRO A 603 -1.15 19.17 -20.66
N ALA A 604 -0.87 20.30 -20.01
CA ALA A 604 -1.62 20.71 -18.82
C ALA A 604 -3.13 20.84 -19.12
N GLY A 605 -3.96 20.42 -18.17
CA GLY A 605 -5.42 20.40 -18.32
C GLY A 605 -5.94 19.24 -19.17
N SER A 606 -5.12 18.23 -19.49
CA SER A 606 -5.60 17.02 -20.17
C SER A 606 -6.42 16.17 -19.21
N GLU A 607 -7.63 15.76 -19.62
CA GLU A 607 -8.53 14.91 -18.84
C GLU A 607 -8.98 13.71 -19.69
N GLY A 608 -8.45 12.50 -19.39
CA GLY A 608 -8.80 11.24 -20.05
C GLY A 608 -8.56 11.25 -21.57
N VAL A 609 -7.47 11.88 -22.02
CA VAL A 609 -7.14 12.03 -23.45
C VAL A 609 -6.30 10.84 -23.92
N GLU A 610 -6.61 10.33 -25.10
CA GLU A 610 -5.80 9.31 -25.77
C GLU A 610 -4.67 9.96 -26.57
N PHE A 611 -3.43 9.60 -26.22
CA PHE A 611 -2.23 10.05 -26.90
C PHE A 611 -1.63 8.88 -27.69
N THR A 612 -1.45 9.04 -28.98
CA THR A 612 -0.81 8.03 -29.84
C THR A 612 0.46 8.60 -30.46
N VAL A 613 1.54 7.85 -30.36
CA VAL A 613 2.84 8.22 -30.93
C VAL A 613 3.47 7.04 -31.68
N ASP A 614 4.28 7.34 -32.69
CA ASP A 614 5.06 6.33 -33.37
C ASP A 614 6.12 5.72 -32.44
N THR A 615 6.34 4.42 -32.58
CA THR A 615 7.39 3.71 -31.85
C THR A 615 8.59 3.42 -32.76
N LYS A 616 9.76 3.18 -32.15
CA LYS A 616 10.82 2.49 -32.87
C LYS A 616 10.38 1.04 -33.10
N ASN A 617 10.72 0.52 -34.27
CA ASN A 617 10.44 -0.89 -34.57
C ASN A 617 11.25 -1.78 -33.62
N VAL A 618 10.57 -2.61 -32.88
CA VAL A 618 11.12 -3.57 -31.93
C VAL A 618 10.49 -4.95 -32.20
N LYS A 619 11.24 -6.01 -31.96
CA LYS A 619 10.82 -7.41 -32.04
C LYS A 619 11.35 -8.15 -30.82
N ASP A 620 10.97 -9.41 -30.72
CA ASP A 620 11.38 -10.29 -29.62
C ASP A 620 10.74 -9.94 -28.27
N ILE A 621 11.17 -10.55 -27.22
CA ILE A 621 10.65 -10.35 -25.86
C ILE A 621 11.54 -9.35 -25.14
N HIS A 622 10.92 -8.30 -24.60
CA HIS A 622 11.59 -7.26 -23.83
C HIS A 622 10.85 -6.94 -22.55
N ASP A 623 11.57 -6.47 -21.56
CA ASP A 623 10.96 -5.77 -20.43
C ASP A 623 10.61 -4.34 -20.83
N LEU A 624 9.40 -3.90 -20.50
CA LEU A 624 8.93 -2.55 -20.82
C LEU A 624 8.92 -1.69 -19.56
N TYR A 625 9.57 -0.54 -19.62
CA TYR A 625 9.57 0.47 -18.55
C TYR A 625 8.78 1.70 -18.99
N ILE A 626 7.77 2.07 -18.20
CA ILE A 626 6.99 3.30 -18.39
C ILE A 626 7.40 4.27 -17.29
N ILE A 627 8.04 5.39 -17.67
CA ILE A 627 8.66 6.36 -16.76
C ILE A 627 7.90 7.67 -16.88
N PHE A 628 7.56 8.26 -15.75
CA PHE A 628 6.76 9.47 -15.65
C PHE A 628 7.61 10.69 -15.36
N GLY A 629 7.35 11.78 -16.10
CA GLY A 629 7.90 13.11 -15.87
C GLY A 629 6.76 14.08 -15.57
N GLY A 630 6.76 14.67 -14.38
CA GLY A 630 5.63 15.46 -13.88
C GLY A 630 4.47 14.56 -13.39
N ASN A 631 3.34 15.15 -13.02
CA ASN A 631 2.19 14.45 -12.48
C ASN A 631 1.29 13.93 -13.60
N VAL A 632 1.21 12.63 -13.73
CA VAL A 632 0.42 11.93 -14.77
C VAL A 632 -0.50 10.91 -14.11
N GLU A 633 -1.78 10.96 -14.47
CA GLU A 633 -2.75 9.92 -14.18
C GLU A 633 -2.97 9.10 -15.45
N ALA A 634 -2.72 7.78 -15.41
CA ALA A 634 -2.86 6.89 -16.55
C ALA A 634 -3.94 5.83 -16.32
N GLU A 635 -4.82 5.65 -17.31
CA GLU A 635 -5.91 4.66 -17.24
C GLU A 635 -5.48 3.35 -17.92
N TRP A 636 -4.97 3.43 -19.12
CA TRP A 636 -4.56 2.26 -19.92
C TRP A 636 -3.54 2.64 -21.00
N TRP A 637 -2.86 1.62 -21.53
CA TRP A 637 -1.98 1.74 -22.67
C TRP A 637 -2.09 0.53 -23.62
N GLN A 638 -1.60 0.65 -24.85
CA GLN A 638 -1.62 -0.40 -25.87
C GLN A 638 -0.53 -0.17 -26.91
N ILE A 639 0.08 -1.26 -27.40
CA ILE A 639 0.96 -1.29 -28.59
C ILE A 639 0.16 -1.69 -29.82
N HIS A 640 0.46 -1.07 -30.96
CA HIS A 640 -0.15 -1.41 -32.24
C HIS A 640 0.88 -1.72 -33.31
#